data_1070ed773cab12fa9fbc1e65b2ab5ecf
#
_entry.id   1070ed773cab12fa9fbc1e65b2ab5ecf
#
_cell.length_a   1.000
_cell.length_b   1.000
_cell.length_c   1.000
_cell.angle_alpha   90.00
_cell.angle_beta   90.00
_cell.angle_gamma   90.00
#
_symmetry.space_group_name_H-M   'P 1'
#
loop_
_entity.id
_entity.type
_entity.pdbx_description
1 polymer ?
#
loop_
_entity_poly.entity_id
_entity_poly.type
_entity_poly.pdbx_seq_one_letter_code
_entity_poly.pdbx_strand_id
1 'polypeptide(L)'
;MKQHTPPVNLRVQRSALAATGLALLSLLLACGKPAGVGGAAGEASSSTAASNAQVTQSLPLDQREDFEDAQRGFIAKPTGKLLAADGSVLNDFDAYGFLAGPAPATANPSLWRHAQLNANVGLYKVMDGVYQLRGFDIANLTLIEGKSGWIVVDALTSRESAAAAMAFADQHLGKKPVSALIFTHAHVDHFGGALGVISQQEVAQRKVPVVAPAGFMEEATSENVMVGTGMGRRSIYQFGRDLPRSALGNLDNGLGKDVVYGAMGVLAPNWLIYQASQPMQLDGVDFIFHNVPNAECPAELTFSIPSKKLYNGAENLSHTMHNLLPIRGAKVRDALRWANYMDQALEQTKDTEVFIASHHWPIWGNARGQELIAKHRDVYKYTHDQTVRLINAGYTPREIAEMVKLPASLSDYFGARGYYGDLRHNVKAVYQFYMGFYDGNPANLNPLPPTESAKRYLDLVGGADKAVAAAQVAYDKGDYRWAAELLNHAVLGDPSSQSAKTLLAQTYEQMGYASEAATWRNAYLTGAQELRHGPPAQGVPKAAAIDLLFQTPTERFLEAMAASLDGPAAADKNLKINLVLTDQKESYVLWLENAVLHFKRGTAADAHATLLLTKPLFVKMIAGTAGVKDTLLSDELQVKGSKIDLVRFFGLIDKAAGVFPVVTR
;
A
#
# COMPACT_ATOMS: atom_id res chain seq x y z
N MET A 1 -52.12 -34.66 -17.08
CA MET A 1 -53.21 -33.68 -17.20
C MET A 1 -52.72 -32.49 -17.95
N LYS A 2 -53.22 -32.27 -19.14
CA LYS A 2 -52.94 -31.13 -20.03
C LYS A 2 -53.83 -29.94 -19.63
N GLN A 3 -53.29 -28.71 -19.66
CA GLN A 3 -54.03 -27.47 -19.95
C GLN A 3 -52.99 -26.37 -20.15
N HIS A 4 -52.77 -25.92 -21.34
CA HIS A 4 -53.39 -24.88 -22.18
C HIS A 4 -53.04 -23.46 -21.73
N THR A 5 -52.13 -22.83 -22.49
CA THR A 5 -51.91 -21.39 -22.64
C THR A 5 -52.88 -20.82 -23.70
N PRO A 6 -53.31 -19.55 -23.59
CA PRO A 6 -53.77 -18.80 -24.75
C PRO A 6 -52.84 -17.65 -25.14
N PRO A 7 -52.86 -17.20 -26.41
CA PRO A 7 -51.94 -16.21 -26.96
C PRO A 7 -52.50 -14.79 -26.84
N VAL A 8 -51.63 -13.80 -26.72
CA VAL A 8 -51.97 -12.37 -26.77
C VAL A 8 -51.63 -11.82 -28.14
N ASN A 9 -52.65 -11.23 -28.77
CA ASN A 9 -52.62 -10.59 -30.09
C ASN A 9 -51.94 -9.23 -30.08
N LEU A 10 -51.01 -9.01 -31.02
CA LEU A 10 -50.55 -7.70 -31.45
C LEU A 10 -51.62 -7.05 -32.35
N ARG A 11 -52.02 -5.82 -32.03
CA ARG A 11 -52.69 -4.90 -32.96
C ARG A 11 -51.72 -3.76 -33.35
N VAL A 12 -51.45 -3.75 -34.65
CA VAL A 12 -50.80 -2.65 -35.37
C VAL A 12 -51.88 -1.61 -35.71
N GLN A 13 -51.62 -0.34 -35.41
CA GLN A 13 -52.34 0.77 -36.03
C GLN A 13 -51.36 1.68 -36.78
N ARG A 14 -51.61 1.76 -38.08
CA ARG A 14 -51.06 2.77 -39.02
C ARG A 14 -52.12 3.87 -39.19
N SER A 15 -51.66 5.12 -39.23
CA SER A 15 -52.28 6.25 -39.96
C SER A 15 -51.28 7.41 -39.94
N ALA A 16 -50.83 7.94 -40.92
CA ALA A 16 -51.17 8.55 -42.21
C ALA A 16 -50.76 10.05 -42.23
N LEU A 17 -50.01 10.34 -43.25
CA LEU A 17 -49.44 11.57 -43.80
C LEU A 17 -50.31 12.85 -43.67
N ALA A 18 -49.59 13.99 -43.56
CA ALA A 18 -49.89 15.18 -44.38
C ALA A 18 -48.60 16.04 -44.56
N ALA A 19 -48.40 16.42 -45.80
CA ALA A 19 -47.30 17.27 -46.31
C ALA A 19 -47.70 18.75 -46.28
N THR A 20 -46.73 19.66 -46.17
CA THR A 20 -46.48 20.77 -47.09
C THR A 20 -45.60 21.88 -46.45
N GLY A 21 -44.65 22.41 -47.23
CA GLY A 21 -44.03 23.69 -46.94
C GLY A 21 -42.56 23.80 -47.33
N LEU A 22 -42.27 24.01 -48.64
CA LEU A 22 -40.96 24.47 -49.15
C LEU A 22 -40.63 25.88 -48.62
N ALA A 23 -39.43 26.08 -48.15
CA ALA A 23 -38.70 27.35 -48.29
C ALA A 23 -37.20 27.06 -48.41
N LEU A 24 -36.65 27.35 -49.60
CA LEU A 24 -35.22 27.42 -49.86
C LEU A 24 -34.61 28.59 -49.12
N LEU A 25 -33.48 28.38 -48.46
CA LEU A 25 -32.45 29.39 -48.31
C LEU A 25 -31.07 28.74 -48.15
N SER A 26 -30.27 29.04 -49.13
CA SER A 26 -28.81 29.14 -49.30
C SER A 26 -27.87 28.39 -48.37
N LEU A 27 -27.12 27.43 -48.96
CA LEU A 27 -25.87 26.85 -48.50
C LEU A 27 -24.78 27.91 -48.22
N LEU A 28 -24.21 27.85 -47.03
CA LEU A 28 -22.83 28.16 -46.81
C LEU A 28 -22.18 26.89 -46.27
N LEU A 29 -21.39 26.22 -47.09
CA LEU A 29 -20.49 25.14 -46.70
C LEU A 29 -19.40 25.73 -45.79
N ALA A 30 -19.56 25.55 -44.49
CA ALA A 30 -18.47 25.56 -43.53
C ALA A 30 -18.05 24.10 -43.31
N CYS A 31 -16.93 23.69 -43.84
CA CYS A 31 -16.21 22.50 -43.46
C CYS A 31 -15.81 22.63 -41.98
N GLY A 32 -16.74 22.32 -41.09
CA GLY A 32 -16.45 22.08 -39.68
C GLY A 32 -15.77 20.71 -39.55
N LYS A 33 -14.50 20.68 -39.23
CA LYS A 33 -13.85 19.48 -38.70
C LYS A 33 -14.71 18.94 -37.58
N PRO A 34 -14.96 17.61 -37.48
CA PRO A 34 -15.59 17.07 -36.31
C PRO A 34 -14.73 17.45 -35.11
N ALA A 35 -15.30 18.17 -34.17
CA ALA A 35 -14.68 18.44 -32.89
C ALA A 35 -14.43 17.07 -32.22
N GLY A 36 -13.18 16.65 -32.21
CA GLY A 36 -12.75 15.51 -31.42
C GLY A 36 -13.05 15.83 -29.95
N VAL A 37 -13.98 15.13 -29.35
CA VAL A 37 -14.30 15.18 -27.91
C VAL A 37 -13.29 14.34 -27.15
N GLY A 38 -12.02 14.47 -27.49
CA GLY A 38 -10.91 13.97 -26.68
C GLY A 38 -10.41 15.12 -25.84
N GLY A 39 -10.65 15.10 -24.51
CA GLY A 39 -10.01 16.04 -23.61
C GLY A 39 -8.49 16.03 -23.84
N ALA A 40 -7.87 17.20 -23.86
CA ALA A 40 -6.41 17.29 -23.92
C ALA A 40 -5.81 16.54 -22.71
N ALA A 41 -4.59 16.03 -22.87
CA ALA A 41 -3.88 15.39 -21.75
C ALA A 41 -3.87 16.36 -20.55
N GLY A 42 -4.33 15.89 -19.38
CA GLY A 42 -4.43 16.71 -18.17
C GLY A 42 -5.80 17.39 -17.96
N GLU A 43 -6.82 17.08 -18.77
CA GLU A 43 -8.18 17.58 -18.58
C GLU A 43 -9.17 16.45 -18.25
N ALA A 44 -10.14 16.75 -17.36
CA ALA A 44 -11.25 15.86 -17.14
C ALA A 44 -12.22 15.92 -18.34
N SER A 45 -12.62 14.75 -18.83
CA SER A 45 -13.68 14.67 -19.82
C SER A 45 -15.02 15.12 -19.24
N SER A 46 -16.00 15.39 -20.09
CA SER A 46 -17.38 15.71 -19.66
C SER A 46 -17.97 14.61 -18.77
N SER A 47 -17.73 13.34 -19.08
CA SER A 47 -18.21 12.19 -18.29
C SER A 47 -17.56 12.13 -16.91
N THR A 48 -16.25 12.35 -16.82
CA THR A 48 -15.51 12.41 -15.55
C THR A 48 -15.97 13.60 -14.70
N ALA A 49 -16.09 14.79 -15.32
CA ALA A 49 -16.56 15.98 -14.64
C ALA A 49 -18.00 15.79 -14.11
N ALA A 50 -18.90 15.19 -14.89
CA ALA A 50 -20.25 14.89 -14.46
C ALA A 50 -20.29 13.89 -13.30
N SER A 51 -19.48 12.82 -13.34
CA SER A 51 -19.35 11.86 -12.25
C SER A 51 -18.89 12.53 -10.95
N ASN A 52 -17.87 13.38 -11.02
CA ASN A 52 -17.36 14.10 -9.85
C ASN A 52 -18.38 15.14 -9.33
N ALA A 53 -19.10 15.81 -10.23
CA ALA A 53 -20.19 16.71 -9.82
C ALA A 53 -21.32 15.97 -9.08
N GLN A 54 -21.63 14.74 -9.49
CA GLN A 54 -22.63 13.90 -8.79
C GLN A 54 -22.16 13.56 -7.36
N VAL A 55 -20.89 13.28 -7.14
CA VAL A 55 -20.33 13.06 -5.79
C VAL A 55 -20.54 14.30 -4.92
N THR A 56 -20.29 15.50 -5.45
CA THR A 56 -20.54 16.77 -4.75
C THR A 56 -22.00 16.94 -4.32
N GLN A 57 -22.94 16.47 -5.15
CA GLN A 57 -24.38 16.59 -4.86
C GLN A 57 -24.88 15.53 -3.87
N SER A 58 -24.21 14.38 -3.79
CA SER A 58 -24.67 13.23 -2.99
C SER A 58 -24.08 13.18 -1.58
N LEU A 59 -22.99 13.89 -1.30
CA LEU A 59 -22.30 13.83 -0.01
C LEU A 59 -22.34 15.19 0.71
N PRO A 60 -22.44 15.20 2.05
CA PRO A 60 -22.41 16.42 2.86
C PRO A 60 -20.96 16.92 3.03
N LEU A 61 -20.31 17.36 1.94
CA LEU A 61 -18.90 17.76 1.91
C LEU A 61 -18.60 19.02 2.75
N ASP A 62 -19.62 19.74 3.17
CA ASP A 62 -19.56 20.92 4.02
C ASP A 62 -19.45 20.61 5.51
N GLN A 63 -19.57 19.35 5.94
CA GLN A 63 -19.34 18.96 7.33
C GLN A 63 -17.94 19.35 7.79
N ARG A 64 -17.87 20.11 8.91
CA ARG A 64 -16.64 20.75 9.40
C ARG A 64 -15.97 20.03 10.56
N GLU A 65 -16.66 19.10 11.20
CA GLU A 65 -16.22 18.45 12.44
C GLU A 65 -14.84 17.78 12.30
N ASP A 66 -14.60 17.04 11.21
CA ASP A 66 -13.29 16.45 10.94
C ASP A 66 -12.19 17.51 10.74
N PHE A 67 -12.54 18.67 10.13
CA PHE A 67 -11.58 19.78 9.94
C PHE A 67 -11.22 20.43 11.27
N GLU A 68 -12.17 20.56 12.19
CA GLU A 68 -11.93 21.08 13.55
C GLU A 68 -11.04 20.12 14.31
N ASP A 69 -11.32 18.81 14.27
CA ASP A 69 -10.49 17.78 14.90
C ASP A 69 -9.09 17.70 14.29
N ALA A 70 -8.98 17.76 12.97
CA ALA A 70 -7.68 17.71 12.30
C ALA A 70 -6.76 18.90 12.66
N GLN A 71 -7.33 20.05 13.05
CA GLN A 71 -6.59 21.25 13.47
C GLN A 71 -6.44 21.38 14.97
N ARG A 72 -7.21 20.60 15.74
CA ARG A 72 -7.25 20.73 17.20
C ARG A 72 -5.88 20.44 17.82
N GLY A 73 -5.47 21.34 18.74
CA GLY A 73 -4.22 21.22 19.47
C GLY A 73 -2.96 21.54 18.64
N PHE A 74 -3.10 22.20 17.50
CA PHE A 74 -1.97 22.63 16.67
C PHE A 74 -0.96 23.46 17.45
N ILE A 75 0.33 23.10 17.36
CA ILE A 75 1.45 23.81 18.00
C ILE A 75 2.32 24.48 16.94
N ALA A 76 2.81 23.70 15.96
CA ALA A 76 3.74 24.19 14.96
C ALA A 76 3.70 23.32 13.68
N LYS A 77 4.04 23.93 12.53
CA LYS A 77 4.17 23.26 11.24
C LYS A 77 5.62 23.29 10.78
N PRO A 78 6.20 22.14 10.34
CA PRO A 78 7.47 22.13 9.64
C PRO A 78 7.33 22.78 8.25
N THR A 79 8.41 23.36 7.75
CA THR A 79 8.49 23.97 6.42
C THR A 79 9.71 23.48 5.66
N GLY A 80 9.69 23.65 4.33
CA GLY A 80 10.81 23.27 3.47
C GLY A 80 10.91 21.77 3.24
N LYS A 81 12.13 21.27 3.01
CA LYS A 81 12.38 19.91 2.52
C LYS A 81 13.20 19.09 3.49
N LEU A 82 12.79 17.85 3.68
CA LEU A 82 13.61 16.81 4.29
C LEU A 82 14.49 16.19 3.22
N LEU A 83 15.79 16.16 3.45
CA LEU A 83 16.78 15.65 2.49
C LEU A 83 17.42 14.37 3.01
N ALA A 84 17.77 13.46 2.09
CA ALA A 84 18.68 12.36 2.35
C ALA A 84 20.13 12.85 2.44
N ALA A 85 21.02 11.96 2.86
CA ALA A 85 22.45 12.27 2.98
C ALA A 85 23.13 12.66 1.65
N ASP A 86 22.60 12.19 0.52
CA ASP A 86 23.06 12.53 -0.83
C ASP A 86 22.45 13.82 -1.39
N GLY A 87 21.61 14.51 -0.60
CA GLY A 87 20.92 15.74 -0.99
C GLY A 87 19.61 15.53 -1.76
N SER A 88 19.20 14.29 -2.02
CA SER A 88 17.90 14.01 -2.65
C SER A 88 16.75 14.37 -1.71
N VAL A 89 15.63 14.84 -2.29
CA VAL A 89 14.45 15.23 -1.52
C VAL A 89 13.67 13.98 -1.13
N LEU A 90 13.50 13.78 0.18
CA LEU A 90 12.71 12.69 0.76
C LEU A 90 11.25 13.11 1.04
N ASN A 91 11.06 14.34 1.51
CA ASN A 91 9.75 14.93 1.77
C ASN A 91 9.79 16.44 1.52
N ASP A 92 8.69 17.01 1.04
CA ASP A 92 8.51 18.45 0.90
C ASP A 92 7.23 18.84 1.65
N PHE A 93 7.39 19.45 2.83
CA PHE A 93 6.27 19.81 3.70
C PHE A 93 5.32 20.86 3.11
N ASP A 94 5.73 21.53 2.04
CA ASP A 94 4.95 22.57 1.36
C ASP A 94 4.33 22.08 0.05
N ALA A 95 4.62 20.84 -0.39
CA ALA A 95 4.23 20.30 -1.69
C ALA A 95 2.71 20.25 -1.93
N TYR A 96 1.91 20.18 -0.88
CA TYR A 96 0.45 20.04 -0.96
C TYR A 96 -0.33 21.37 -0.78
N GLY A 97 0.35 22.50 -0.89
CA GLY A 97 -0.28 23.82 -0.81
C GLY A 97 -1.37 24.08 -1.87
N PHE A 98 -1.37 23.32 -2.96
CA PHE A 98 -2.38 23.39 -4.02
C PHE A 98 -3.78 22.85 -3.59
N LEU A 99 -3.89 22.14 -2.48
CA LEU A 99 -5.16 21.59 -1.98
C LEU A 99 -6.12 22.66 -1.39
N ALA A 100 -5.77 23.93 -1.49
CA ALA A 100 -6.66 25.01 -1.09
C ALA A 100 -7.87 25.14 -2.02
N GLY A 101 -9.03 25.44 -1.46
CA GLY A 101 -10.25 25.67 -2.24
C GLY A 101 -11.02 24.41 -2.67
N PRO A 102 -11.98 24.55 -3.61
CA PRO A 102 -12.84 23.46 -4.05
C PRO A 102 -12.09 22.45 -4.94
N ALA A 103 -12.61 21.22 -4.99
CA ALA A 103 -12.07 20.18 -5.83
C ALA A 103 -12.18 20.58 -7.33
N PRO A 104 -11.11 20.45 -8.12
CA PRO A 104 -11.18 20.59 -9.56
C PRO A 104 -11.86 19.37 -10.21
N ALA A 105 -12.31 19.50 -11.46
CA ALA A 105 -12.94 18.41 -12.19
C ALA A 105 -12.05 17.15 -12.35
N THR A 106 -10.73 17.30 -12.20
CA THR A 106 -9.71 16.23 -12.25
C THR A 106 -9.51 15.50 -10.92
N ALA A 107 -10.33 15.77 -9.91
CA ALA A 107 -10.24 15.12 -8.61
C ALA A 107 -11.64 14.75 -8.10
N ASN A 108 -11.78 13.53 -7.58
CA ASN A 108 -12.98 13.13 -6.85
C ASN A 108 -13.16 14.04 -5.62
N PRO A 109 -14.31 14.72 -5.45
CA PRO A 109 -14.50 15.70 -4.36
C PRO A 109 -14.40 15.12 -2.96
N SER A 110 -14.80 13.87 -2.77
CA SER A 110 -14.67 13.16 -1.49
C SER A 110 -13.20 12.90 -1.15
N LEU A 111 -12.40 12.43 -2.12
CA LEU A 111 -10.95 12.28 -1.96
C LEU A 111 -10.27 13.64 -1.72
N TRP A 112 -10.69 14.70 -2.43
CA TRP A 112 -10.14 16.04 -2.24
C TRP A 112 -10.35 16.54 -0.80
N ARG A 113 -11.57 16.35 -0.25
CA ARG A 113 -11.87 16.66 1.16
C ARG A 113 -10.92 15.90 2.10
N HIS A 114 -10.76 14.60 1.88
CA HIS A 114 -9.87 13.77 2.69
C HIS A 114 -8.41 14.22 2.58
N ALA A 115 -7.96 14.56 1.37
CA ALA A 115 -6.62 15.09 1.12
C ALA A 115 -6.37 16.42 1.84
N GLN A 116 -7.37 17.32 1.91
CA GLN A 116 -7.29 18.56 2.69
C GLN A 116 -7.15 18.29 4.19
N LEU A 117 -7.83 17.28 4.71
CA LEU A 117 -7.72 16.86 6.11
C LEU A 117 -6.32 16.32 6.44
N ASN A 118 -5.78 15.45 5.59
CA ASN A 118 -4.42 14.91 5.72
C ASN A 118 -3.32 15.96 5.49
N ALA A 119 -3.64 17.10 4.88
CA ALA A 119 -2.70 18.22 4.71
C ALA A 119 -2.46 19.02 5.99
N ASN A 120 -3.12 18.68 7.10
CA ASN A 120 -2.85 19.26 8.41
C ASN A 120 -1.56 18.65 9.01
N VAL A 121 -0.42 19.04 8.44
CA VAL A 121 0.93 18.59 8.82
C VAL A 121 1.42 19.39 10.03
N GLY A 122 2.05 18.74 11.02
CA GLY A 122 2.63 19.46 12.15
C GLY A 122 2.75 18.67 13.44
N LEU A 123 3.09 19.39 14.50
CA LEU A 123 3.07 18.95 15.90
C LEU A 123 1.76 19.40 16.54
N TYR A 124 1.08 18.46 17.19
CA TYR A 124 -0.22 18.67 17.80
C TYR A 124 -0.26 18.15 19.23
N LYS A 125 -0.86 18.91 20.14
CA LYS A 125 -1.19 18.47 21.48
C LYS A 125 -2.55 17.74 21.43
N VAL A 126 -2.53 16.42 21.61
CA VAL A 126 -3.76 15.60 21.67
C VAL A 126 -4.48 15.86 22.99
N MET A 127 -3.73 15.78 24.08
CA MET A 127 -4.16 16.07 25.46
C MET A 127 -2.92 16.30 26.33
N ASP A 128 -3.11 16.53 27.62
CA ASP A 128 -1.98 16.74 28.54
C ASP A 128 -1.03 15.54 28.57
N GLY A 129 0.22 15.78 28.19
CA GLY A 129 1.28 14.79 28.11
C GLY A 129 1.13 13.81 26.93
N VAL A 130 0.30 14.11 25.93
CA VAL A 130 0.22 13.30 24.68
C VAL A 130 0.26 14.22 23.46
N TYR A 131 1.17 13.93 22.54
CA TYR A 131 1.41 14.73 21.34
C TYR A 131 1.51 13.83 20.12
N GLN A 132 1.17 14.36 18.94
CA GLN A 132 1.35 13.70 17.65
C GLN A 132 2.11 14.56 16.67
N LEU A 133 3.06 13.95 15.97
CA LEU A 133 3.70 14.52 14.78
C LEU A 133 3.05 13.85 13.57
N ARG A 134 2.35 14.67 12.77
CA ARG A 134 1.59 14.24 11.59
C ARG A 134 2.19 14.82 10.32
N GLY A 135 2.24 14.03 9.24
CA GLY A 135 2.74 14.44 7.93
C GLY A 135 4.26 14.54 7.79
N PHE A 136 5.02 14.06 8.77
CA PHE A 136 6.46 13.80 8.60
C PHE A 136 6.71 12.55 7.76
N ASP A 137 5.72 11.69 7.70
CA ASP A 137 5.63 10.47 6.91
C ASP A 137 4.15 10.14 6.67
N ILE A 138 3.83 8.99 6.09
CA ILE A 138 2.45 8.53 5.92
C ILE A 138 1.79 8.20 7.27
N ALA A 139 2.56 7.64 8.22
CA ALA A 139 2.11 7.36 9.58
C ALA A 139 2.35 8.53 10.54
N ASN A 140 1.72 8.49 11.70
CA ASN A 140 1.93 9.40 12.81
C ASN A 140 3.03 8.88 13.75
N LEU A 141 3.82 9.79 14.34
CA LEU A 141 4.65 9.50 15.49
C LEU A 141 3.96 10.11 16.73
N THR A 142 3.64 9.27 17.72
CA THR A 142 2.98 9.72 18.94
C THR A 142 3.96 9.74 20.11
N LEU A 143 3.98 10.85 20.85
CA LEU A 143 4.79 11.05 22.06
C LEU A 143 3.86 11.05 23.28
N ILE A 144 4.16 10.18 24.27
CA ILE A 144 3.49 10.14 25.55
C ILE A 144 4.51 10.50 26.62
N GLU A 145 4.19 11.49 27.43
CA GLU A 145 5.06 11.95 28.50
C GLU A 145 5.09 10.94 29.64
N GLY A 146 6.24 10.33 29.84
CA GLY A 146 6.53 9.50 31.00
C GLY A 146 7.15 10.31 32.14
N LYS A 147 7.52 9.62 33.20
CA LYS A 147 8.10 10.21 34.41
C LYS A 147 9.53 10.74 34.15
N SER A 148 10.29 10.12 33.27
CA SER A 148 11.69 10.45 33.00
C SER A 148 12.01 10.81 31.53
N GLY A 149 11.07 10.59 30.60
CA GLY A 149 11.30 10.83 29.19
C GLY A 149 10.05 10.66 28.32
N TRP A 150 10.27 10.50 27.01
CA TRP A 150 9.23 10.20 26.04
C TRP A 150 9.04 8.69 25.89
N ILE A 151 7.81 8.23 25.99
CA ILE A 151 7.36 6.96 25.44
C ILE A 151 6.94 7.24 24.01
N VAL A 152 7.67 6.70 23.04
CA VAL A 152 7.42 6.91 21.61
C VAL A 152 6.58 5.76 21.09
N VAL A 153 5.48 6.07 20.39
CA VAL A 153 4.63 5.08 19.72
C VAL A 153 4.78 5.26 18.22
N ASP A 154 5.21 4.21 17.56
CA ASP A 154 5.60 4.12 16.16
C ASP A 154 6.76 5.05 15.78
N ALA A 155 7.50 4.69 14.76
CA ALA A 155 8.76 5.32 14.44
C ALA A 155 8.86 5.78 12.98
N LEU A 156 7.74 5.87 12.26
CA LEU A 156 7.68 6.25 10.85
C LEU A 156 8.45 5.27 9.93
N THR A 157 8.51 5.57 8.62
CA THR A 157 9.12 4.68 7.62
C THR A 157 10.64 4.71 7.62
N SER A 158 11.23 5.88 7.84
CA SER A 158 12.67 6.08 7.65
C SER A 158 13.34 6.75 8.83
N ARG A 159 14.66 6.48 8.96
CA ARG A 159 15.52 7.13 9.96
C ARG A 159 15.45 8.65 9.84
N GLU A 160 15.43 9.16 8.63
CA GLU A 160 15.42 10.59 8.35
C GLU A 160 14.11 11.23 8.76
N SER A 161 12.96 10.62 8.46
CA SER A 161 11.64 11.14 8.86
C SER A 161 11.46 11.11 10.37
N ALA A 162 11.85 10.02 11.03
CA ALA A 162 11.78 9.89 12.48
C ALA A 162 12.72 10.87 13.20
N ALA A 163 13.97 11.01 12.75
CA ALA A 163 14.91 11.96 13.34
C ALA A 163 14.44 13.41 13.18
N ALA A 164 13.86 13.76 12.01
CA ALA A 164 13.30 15.08 11.78
C ALA A 164 12.09 15.35 12.69
N ALA A 165 11.20 14.36 12.86
CA ALA A 165 10.05 14.46 13.75
C ALA A 165 10.47 14.65 15.21
N MET A 166 11.43 13.85 15.70
CA MET A 166 11.97 13.97 17.06
C MET A 166 12.68 15.31 17.28
N ALA A 167 13.49 15.77 16.34
CA ALA A 167 14.16 17.07 16.43
C ALA A 167 13.14 18.22 16.45
N PHE A 168 12.07 18.13 15.67
CA PHE A 168 11.00 19.10 15.67
C PHE A 168 10.22 19.13 17.00
N ALA A 169 9.97 17.96 17.59
CA ALA A 169 9.39 17.87 18.93
C ALA A 169 10.32 18.46 20.00
N ASP A 170 11.62 18.15 19.97
CA ASP A 170 12.62 18.70 20.89
C ASP A 170 12.65 20.25 20.86
N GLN A 171 12.52 20.83 19.66
CA GLN A 171 12.48 22.29 19.47
C GLN A 171 11.28 22.95 20.16
N HIS A 172 10.11 22.32 20.15
CA HIS A 172 8.86 22.93 20.59
C HIS A 172 8.40 22.47 21.99
N LEU A 173 8.79 21.28 22.42
CA LEU A 173 8.39 20.69 23.70
C LEU A 173 9.53 20.61 24.72
N GLY A 174 10.76 20.91 24.28
CA GLY A 174 11.99 20.68 25.04
C GLY A 174 12.49 19.24 24.94
N LYS A 175 13.80 19.11 24.93
CA LYS A 175 14.48 17.83 24.77
C LYS A 175 14.29 16.90 25.97
N LYS A 176 13.81 15.70 25.73
CA LYS A 176 13.69 14.61 26.71
C LYS A 176 14.28 13.32 26.14
N PRO A 177 14.87 12.45 26.97
CA PRO A 177 15.32 11.14 26.50
C PRO A 177 14.13 10.26 26.13
N VAL A 178 14.33 9.32 25.21
CA VAL A 178 13.36 8.25 24.95
C VAL A 178 13.42 7.25 26.10
N SER A 179 12.31 7.06 26.81
CA SER A 179 12.19 6.15 27.97
C SER A 179 11.56 4.80 27.60
N ALA A 180 10.77 4.73 26.53
CA ALA A 180 10.26 3.49 25.93
C ALA A 180 9.95 3.72 24.44
N LEU A 181 9.96 2.64 23.65
CA LEU A 181 9.50 2.61 22.26
C LEU A 181 8.47 1.50 22.10
N ILE A 182 7.34 1.81 21.47
CA ILE A 182 6.25 0.88 21.21
C ILE A 182 6.06 0.81 19.69
N PHE A 183 6.13 -0.38 19.11
CA PHE A 183 5.68 -0.65 17.75
C PHE A 183 4.28 -1.24 17.80
N THR A 184 3.32 -0.57 17.18
CA THR A 184 1.94 -1.06 17.13
C THR A 184 1.81 -2.32 16.29
N HIS A 185 2.54 -2.38 15.16
CA HIS A 185 2.51 -3.54 14.28
C HIS A 185 3.74 -3.62 13.35
N ALA A 186 3.80 -4.65 12.52
CA ALA A 186 4.97 -5.03 11.75
C ALA A 186 5.04 -4.43 10.33
N HIS A 187 4.31 -3.34 10.02
CA HIS A 187 4.51 -2.60 8.78
C HIS A 187 5.62 -1.55 8.91
N VAL A 188 6.33 -1.33 7.81
CA VAL A 188 7.58 -0.56 7.82
C VAL A 188 7.40 0.92 8.22
N ASP A 189 6.25 1.50 7.95
CA ASP A 189 5.91 2.88 8.30
C ASP A 189 5.65 3.10 9.81
N HIS A 190 5.71 2.04 10.62
CA HIS A 190 5.59 2.10 12.07
C HIS A 190 6.90 1.75 12.81
N PHE A 191 7.85 1.10 12.14
CA PHE A 191 9.10 0.73 12.78
C PHE A 191 10.36 1.15 12.00
N GLY A 192 10.26 1.43 10.69
CA GLY A 192 11.41 1.60 9.80
C GLY A 192 12.35 2.73 10.19
N GLY A 193 11.83 3.76 10.85
CA GLY A 193 12.59 4.90 11.36
C GLY A 193 13.13 4.73 12.78
N ALA A 194 13.02 3.57 13.42
CA ALA A 194 13.39 3.35 14.82
C ALA A 194 14.80 3.85 15.19
N LEU A 195 15.77 3.68 14.28
CA LEU A 195 17.15 4.16 14.47
C LEU A 195 17.30 5.69 14.36
N GLY A 196 16.25 6.40 13.94
CA GLY A 196 16.14 7.86 14.00
C GLY A 196 15.54 8.36 15.32
N VAL A 197 14.85 7.47 16.06
CA VAL A 197 14.29 7.75 17.39
C VAL A 197 15.32 7.49 18.47
N ILE A 198 15.99 6.33 18.46
CA ILE A 198 16.97 5.91 19.46
C ILE A 198 17.96 4.92 18.85
N SER A 199 19.21 4.99 19.24
CA SER A 199 20.23 4.04 18.78
C SER A 199 20.14 2.69 19.51
N GLN A 200 20.58 1.62 18.84
CA GLN A 200 20.66 0.28 19.44
C GLN A 200 21.58 0.27 20.69
N GLN A 201 22.65 1.08 20.66
CA GLN A 201 23.56 1.21 21.78
C GLN A 201 22.88 1.83 23.01
N GLU A 202 22.10 2.89 22.84
CA GLU A 202 21.33 3.53 23.91
C GLU A 202 20.27 2.59 24.49
N VAL A 203 19.56 1.85 23.63
CA VAL A 203 18.59 0.82 24.08
C VAL A 203 19.28 -0.18 25.00
N ALA A 204 20.44 -0.70 24.61
CA ALA A 204 21.18 -1.68 25.40
C ALA A 204 21.73 -1.10 26.70
N GLN A 205 22.38 0.07 26.66
CA GLN A 205 23.03 0.70 27.82
C GLN A 205 22.01 1.18 28.86
N ARG A 206 20.91 1.77 28.41
CA ARG A 206 19.86 2.32 29.29
C ARG A 206 18.74 1.33 29.58
N LYS A 207 18.79 0.14 28.98
CA LYS A 207 17.75 -0.91 29.08
C LYS A 207 16.36 -0.39 28.74
N VAL A 208 16.28 0.42 27.65
CA VAL A 208 15.03 1.02 27.21
C VAL A 208 14.06 -0.08 26.74
N PRO A 209 12.84 -0.15 27.27
CA PRO A 209 11.82 -1.07 26.74
C PRO A 209 11.49 -0.78 25.29
N VAL A 210 11.59 -1.80 24.44
CA VAL A 210 11.09 -1.80 23.06
C VAL A 210 9.99 -2.85 23.01
N VAL A 211 8.75 -2.38 22.97
CA VAL A 211 7.54 -3.21 23.09
C VAL A 211 6.95 -3.44 21.69
N ALA A 212 6.54 -4.66 21.40
CA ALA A 212 5.87 -5.02 20.15
C ALA A 212 4.92 -6.21 20.33
N PRO A 213 4.00 -6.47 19.40
CA PRO A 213 3.20 -7.67 19.39
C PRO A 213 4.04 -8.93 19.15
N ALA A 214 3.60 -10.07 19.66
CA ALA A 214 4.22 -11.37 19.38
C ALA A 214 4.26 -11.63 17.86
N GLY A 215 5.36 -12.20 17.37
CA GLY A 215 5.58 -12.43 15.94
C GLY A 215 6.09 -11.21 15.17
N PHE A 216 6.31 -10.07 15.82
CA PHE A 216 6.71 -8.82 15.16
C PHE A 216 7.94 -8.98 14.26
N MET A 217 9.06 -9.52 14.74
CA MET A 217 10.28 -9.65 13.93
C MET A 217 10.10 -10.59 12.74
N GLU A 218 9.31 -11.62 12.91
CA GLU A 218 8.98 -12.55 11.83
C GLU A 218 8.21 -11.85 10.70
N GLU A 219 7.18 -11.09 11.04
CA GLU A 219 6.34 -10.40 10.07
C GLU A 219 7.04 -9.16 9.48
N ALA A 220 7.76 -8.37 10.26
CA ALA A 220 8.53 -7.22 9.78
C ALA A 220 9.59 -7.61 8.72
N THR A 221 10.12 -8.83 8.79
CA THR A 221 11.11 -9.33 7.82
C THR A 221 10.52 -10.24 6.75
N SER A 222 9.29 -10.73 6.90
CA SER A 222 8.65 -11.68 6.00
C SER A 222 8.42 -11.09 4.60
N GLU A 223 7.49 -10.15 4.46
CA GLU A 223 7.12 -9.57 3.16
C GLU A 223 8.24 -8.73 2.56
N ASN A 224 8.87 -7.89 3.38
CA ASN A 224 9.89 -6.94 2.93
C ASN A 224 11.17 -7.63 2.44
N VAL A 225 11.48 -8.82 2.91
CA VAL A 225 12.69 -9.56 2.55
C VAL A 225 12.41 -10.56 1.42
N MET A 226 11.32 -11.35 1.52
CA MET A 226 11.02 -12.41 0.55
C MET A 226 10.61 -11.89 -0.83
N VAL A 227 9.71 -10.91 -0.88
CA VAL A 227 9.16 -10.36 -2.12
C VAL A 227 9.35 -8.85 -2.24
N GLY A 228 10.21 -8.27 -1.41
CA GLY A 228 10.40 -6.82 -1.28
C GLY A 228 10.70 -6.10 -2.59
N THR A 229 11.44 -6.70 -3.52
CA THR A 229 11.71 -6.12 -4.84
C THR A 229 10.43 -5.96 -5.67
N GLY A 230 9.60 -7.01 -5.73
CA GLY A 230 8.32 -6.98 -6.46
C GLY A 230 7.32 -6.03 -5.81
N MET A 231 7.20 -6.08 -4.47
CA MET A 231 6.34 -5.18 -3.71
C MET A 231 6.79 -3.73 -3.81
N GLY A 232 8.08 -3.46 -3.72
CA GLY A 232 8.66 -2.12 -3.88
C GLY A 232 8.35 -1.53 -5.26
N ARG A 233 8.41 -2.33 -6.33
CA ARG A 233 8.01 -1.88 -7.67
C ARG A 233 6.52 -1.57 -7.74
N ARG A 234 5.66 -2.39 -7.14
CA ARG A 234 4.21 -2.18 -7.11
C ARG A 234 3.79 -1.07 -6.15
N SER A 235 4.58 -0.79 -5.11
CA SER A 235 4.33 0.31 -4.18
C SER A 235 4.41 1.68 -4.88
N ILE A 236 5.25 1.81 -5.92
CA ILE A 236 5.31 3.03 -6.76
C ILE A 236 3.92 3.34 -7.36
N TYR A 237 3.18 2.32 -7.76
CA TYR A 237 1.81 2.45 -8.24
C TYR A 237 0.82 2.80 -7.12
N GLN A 238 0.90 2.10 -6.00
CA GLN A 238 -0.03 2.30 -4.89
C GLN A 238 0.08 3.71 -4.29
N PHE A 239 1.30 4.20 -4.10
CA PHE A 239 1.56 5.48 -3.44
C PHE A 239 1.87 6.63 -4.41
N GLY A 240 1.93 6.37 -5.71
CA GLY A 240 2.19 7.41 -6.69
C GLY A 240 3.50 8.16 -6.45
N ARG A 241 4.58 7.43 -6.04
CA ARG A 241 5.86 8.03 -5.65
C ARG A 241 6.39 9.03 -6.67
N ASP A 242 6.34 8.66 -7.95
CA ASP A 242 6.93 9.41 -9.04
C ASP A 242 5.93 10.38 -9.72
N LEU A 243 4.69 10.48 -9.21
CA LEU A 243 3.70 11.44 -9.68
C LEU A 243 3.99 12.85 -9.13
N PRO A 244 3.76 13.90 -9.92
CA PRO A 244 3.83 15.26 -9.39
C PRO A 244 2.77 15.47 -8.30
N ARG A 245 3.10 16.24 -7.27
CA ARG A 245 2.15 16.68 -6.22
C ARG A 245 1.32 17.82 -6.80
N SER A 246 0.15 17.49 -7.33
CA SER A 246 -0.73 18.43 -8.03
C SER A 246 -2.15 17.87 -8.20
N ALA A 247 -3.09 18.69 -8.62
CA ALA A 247 -4.46 18.28 -8.95
C ALA A 247 -4.55 17.23 -10.09
N LEU A 248 -3.52 17.12 -10.92
CA LEU A 248 -3.40 16.14 -12.01
C LEU A 248 -2.59 14.90 -11.61
N GLY A 249 -1.93 14.92 -10.47
CA GLY A 249 -1.06 13.85 -9.99
C GLY A 249 -1.51 13.27 -8.66
N ASN A 250 -0.54 13.09 -7.75
CA ASN A 250 -0.81 12.61 -6.40
C ASN A 250 -1.47 13.71 -5.56
N LEU A 251 -2.59 13.38 -4.94
CA LEU A 251 -3.34 14.24 -3.99
C LEU A 251 -3.10 13.80 -2.55
N ASP A 252 -3.03 12.48 -2.36
CA ASP A 252 -3.04 11.82 -1.07
C ASP A 252 -2.70 10.33 -1.25
N ASN A 253 -2.45 9.64 -0.16
CA ASN A 253 -2.28 8.19 -0.16
C ASN A 253 -3.38 7.44 0.62
N GLY A 254 -4.38 8.17 1.10
CA GLY A 254 -5.53 7.61 1.83
C GLY A 254 -5.32 7.43 3.33
N LEU A 255 -4.08 7.22 3.77
CA LEU A 255 -3.67 7.15 5.18
C LEU A 255 -2.86 8.38 5.62
N GLY A 256 -2.32 9.11 4.68
CA GLY A 256 -1.48 10.28 4.89
C GLY A 256 -0.94 10.78 3.57
N LYS A 257 0.00 11.72 3.59
CA LYS A 257 0.49 12.39 2.37
C LYS A 257 1.48 11.56 1.59
N ASP A 258 2.65 11.28 2.16
CA ASP A 258 3.76 10.63 1.45
C ASP A 258 4.41 9.54 2.30
N VAL A 259 4.85 8.47 1.64
CA VAL A 259 5.80 7.52 2.21
C VAL A 259 7.21 8.07 2.01
N VAL A 260 7.96 8.23 3.09
CA VAL A 260 9.32 8.78 3.05
C VAL A 260 10.35 7.66 2.87
N TYR A 261 10.76 7.43 1.63
CA TYR A 261 11.67 6.36 1.23
C TYR A 261 13.14 6.67 1.55
N GLY A 262 13.46 6.84 2.86
CA GLY A 262 14.82 6.98 3.38
C GLY A 262 15.43 5.65 3.85
N ALA A 263 16.41 5.71 4.77
CA ALA A 263 17.05 4.54 5.35
C ALA A 263 16.09 3.83 6.34
N MET A 264 15.78 2.56 6.08
CA MET A 264 14.89 1.75 6.90
C MET A 264 15.68 0.78 7.77
N GLY A 265 15.33 0.73 9.05
CA GLY A 265 15.92 -0.20 10.01
C GLY A 265 14.89 -0.69 11.01
N VAL A 266 15.29 -1.60 11.88
CA VAL A 266 14.43 -2.09 12.96
C VAL A 266 15.26 -2.24 14.24
N LEU A 267 14.64 -1.96 15.39
CA LEU A 267 15.16 -2.35 16.70
C LEU A 267 14.41 -3.60 17.15
N ALA A 268 15.16 -4.68 17.45
CA ALA A 268 14.53 -5.89 17.93
C ALA A 268 13.81 -5.62 19.26
N PRO A 269 12.51 -5.96 19.38
CA PRO A 269 11.77 -5.82 20.63
C PRO A 269 12.40 -6.66 21.74
N ASN A 270 12.45 -6.08 22.94
CA ASN A 270 12.87 -6.79 24.14
C ASN A 270 11.71 -7.12 25.09
N TRP A 271 10.48 -6.64 24.72
CA TRP A 271 9.22 -6.96 25.37
C TRP A 271 8.16 -7.28 24.33
N LEU A 272 7.52 -8.44 24.45
CA LEU A 272 6.50 -8.90 23.53
C LEU A 272 5.14 -9.03 24.22
N ILE A 273 4.10 -8.59 23.51
CA ILE A 273 2.71 -8.70 23.95
C ILE A 273 2.10 -9.95 23.33
N TYR A 274 1.75 -10.91 24.18
CA TYR A 274 1.20 -12.21 23.80
C TYR A 274 -0.28 -12.36 24.14
N GLN A 275 -0.74 -11.66 25.20
CA GLN A 275 -2.07 -11.88 25.74
C GLN A 275 -3.10 -11.00 25.03
N ALA A 276 -4.33 -11.47 24.94
CA ALA A 276 -5.44 -10.68 24.40
C ALA A 276 -5.65 -9.35 25.17
N SER A 277 -5.25 -9.32 26.46
CA SER A 277 -5.18 -8.11 27.28
C SER A 277 -4.01 -8.27 28.26
N GLN A 278 -3.04 -7.36 28.20
CA GLN A 278 -1.80 -7.42 28.97
C GLN A 278 -1.50 -6.06 29.60
N PRO A 279 -1.68 -5.91 30.94
CA PRO A 279 -1.29 -4.69 31.63
C PRO A 279 0.23 -4.59 31.71
N MET A 280 0.75 -3.36 31.55
CA MET A 280 2.18 -3.06 31.65
C MET A 280 2.38 -1.60 32.04
N GLN A 281 3.34 -1.33 32.93
CA GLN A 281 3.75 0.02 33.25
C GLN A 281 5.05 0.37 32.49
N LEU A 282 5.04 1.49 31.78
CA LEU A 282 6.20 2.05 31.09
C LEU A 282 6.45 3.47 31.61
N ASP A 283 7.62 3.71 32.17
CA ASP A 283 8.06 5.02 32.70
C ASP A 283 6.98 5.74 33.53
N GLY A 284 6.26 5.00 34.40
CA GLY A 284 5.24 5.51 35.29
C GLY A 284 3.84 5.70 34.67
N VAL A 285 3.65 5.32 33.41
CA VAL A 285 2.34 5.32 32.74
C VAL A 285 1.83 3.88 32.66
N ASP A 286 0.59 3.65 33.09
CA ASP A 286 -0.06 2.35 33.07
C ASP A 286 -0.79 2.13 31.73
N PHE A 287 -0.36 1.11 30.99
CA PHE A 287 -0.93 0.66 29.73
C PHE A 287 -1.73 -0.64 29.92
N ILE A 288 -2.76 -0.82 29.10
CA ILE A 288 -3.38 -2.11 28.85
C ILE A 288 -3.22 -2.38 27.36
N PHE A 289 -2.30 -3.28 26.99
CA PHE A 289 -2.09 -3.70 25.62
C PHE A 289 -3.09 -4.79 25.22
N HIS A 290 -3.59 -4.73 24.01
CA HIS A 290 -4.48 -5.73 23.41
C HIS A 290 -3.81 -6.30 22.16
N ASN A 291 -3.52 -7.61 22.18
CA ASN A 291 -2.93 -8.28 21.01
C ASN A 291 -4.05 -8.65 20.03
N VAL A 292 -3.99 -8.13 18.80
CA VAL A 292 -5.03 -8.24 17.76
C VAL A 292 -4.48 -8.81 16.44
N PRO A 293 -3.84 -9.98 16.45
CA PRO A 293 -3.15 -10.53 15.29
C PRO A 293 -4.10 -10.88 14.15
N ASN A 294 -3.59 -10.75 12.90
CA ASN A 294 -4.30 -11.10 11.67
C ASN A 294 -5.56 -10.24 11.39
N ALA A 295 -5.59 -9.01 11.86
CA ALA A 295 -6.55 -7.99 11.42
C ALA A 295 -5.95 -7.20 10.26
N GLU A 296 -5.39 -6.02 10.52
CA GLU A 296 -4.68 -5.24 9.51
C GLU A 296 -3.31 -5.86 9.20
N CYS A 297 -2.59 -6.30 10.23
CA CYS A 297 -1.29 -6.95 10.13
C CYS A 297 -1.30 -8.30 10.89
N PRO A 298 -0.51 -9.30 10.46
CA PRO A 298 -0.40 -10.57 11.20
C PRO A 298 0.11 -10.41 12.63
N ALA A 299 0.95 -9.40 12.91
CA ALA A 299 1.43 -9.05 14.25
C ALA A 299 1.06 -7.60 14.55
N GLU A 300 0.01 -7.39 15.35
CA GLU A 300 -0.53 -6.08 15.68
C GLU A 300 -1.06 -6.02 17.10
N LEU A 301 -0.96 -4.83 17.72
CA LEU A 301 -1.53 -4.52 19.03
C LEU A 301 -2.21 -3.15 19.01
N THR A 302 -3.25 -3.02 19.85
CA THR A 302 -3.83 -1.74 20.27
C THR A 302 -3.57 -1.54 21.76
N PHE A 303 -3.83 -0.36 22.32
CA PHE A 303 -3.69 -0.16 23.75
C PHE A 303 -4.60 0.93 24.31
N SER A 304 -4.88 0.82 25.61
CA SER A 304 -5.54 1.84 26.40
C SER A 304 -4.60 2.41 27.46
N ILE A 305 -4.78 3.70 27.80
CA ILE A 305 -4.21 4.34 28.99
C ILE A 305 -5.39 4.81 29.86
N PRO A 306 -5.85 3.96 30.80
CA PRO A 306 -7.08 4.23 31.57
C PRO A 306 -7.04 5.55 32.35
N SER A 307 -5.89 5.91 32.96
CA SER A 307 -5.71 7.16 33.69
C SER A 307 -5.87 8.41 32.84
N LYS A 308 -5.70 8.29 31.51
CA LYS A 308 -5.88 9.37 30.53
C LYS A 308 -7.18 9.22 29.75
N LYS A 309 -7.97 8.17 29.98
CA LYS A 309 -9.15 7.83 29.16
C LYS A 309 -8.83 7.84 27.65
N LEU A 310 -7.66 7.32 27.31
CA LEU A 310 -7.14 7.31 25.95
C LEU A 310 -7.09 5.88 25.40
N TYR A 311 -7.50 5.69 24.16
CA TYR A 311 -7.33 4.48 23.36
C TYR A 311 -6.54 4.76 22.11
N ASN A 312 -5.53 3.93 21.82
CA ASN A 312 -4.84 3.88 20.55
C ASN A 312 -5.30 2.64 19.78
N GLY A 313 -5.99 2.87 18.66
CA GLY A 313 -6.50 1.82 17.80
C GLY A 313 -5.48 1.28 16.78
N ALA A 314 -4.22 1.68 16.85
CA ALA A 314 -3.17 1.34 15.88
C ALA A 314 -3.64 1.60 14.44
N GLU A 315 -3.50 0.63 13.52
CA GLU A 315 -4.05 0.73 12.16
C GLU A 315 -5.38 -0.04 12.00
N ASN A 316 -5.82 -0.77 13.04
CA ASN A 316 -7.18 -1.30 13.10
C ASN A 316 -8.23 -0.20 13.01
N LEU A 317 -7.91 1.00 13.49
CA LEU A 317 -8.78 2.17 13.47
C LEU A 317 -8.17 3.25 12.58
N SER A 318 -8.96 3.81 11.66
CA SER A 318 -8.54 4.89 10.76
C SER A 318 -9.75 5.68 10.27
N HIS A 319 -9.55 6.86 9.66
CA HIS A 319 -10.65 7.64 9.07
C HIS A 319 -10.92 7.24 7.60
N THR A 320 -10.81 5.94 7.31
CA THR A 320 -11.07 5.37 5.98
C THR A 320 -11.38 3.88 6.09
N MET A 321 -12.18 3.34 5.17
CA MET A 321 -12.19 1.90 4.93
C MET A 321 -10.81 1.48 4.45
N HIS A 322 -10.16 0.62 5.20
CA HIS A 322 -8.84 0.09 4.86
C HIS A 322 -8.94 -0.98 3.76
N ASN A 323 -7.84 -1.22 3.04
CA ASN A 323 -7.80 -2.33 2.11
C ASN A 323 -7.62 -3.67 2.85
N LEU A 324 -8.33 -4.71 2.38
CA LEU A 324 -8.16 -6.09 2.84
C LEU A 324 -7.06 -6.83 2.06
N LEU A 325 -6.66 -6.27 0.92
CA LEU A 325 -5.51 -6.69 0.13
C LEU A 325 -4.92 -5.46 -0.57
N PRO A 326 -3.76 -4.96 -0.16
CA PRO A 326 -3.16 -3.81 -0.83
C PRO A 326 -2.73 -4.16 -2.25
N ILE A 327 -2.86 -3.20 -3.18
CA ILE A 327 -2.51 -3.44 -4.59
C ILE A 327 -1.01 -3.64 -4.81
N ARG A 328 -0.15 -3.21 -3.87
CA ARG A 328 1.28 -3.52 -3.86
C ARG A 328 1.55 -5.01 -3.63
N GLY A 329 0.66 -5.69 -2.95
CA GLY A 329 0.79 -7.07 -2.51
C GLY A 329 0.99 -7.17 -1.01
N ALA A 330 0.36 -8.16 -0.40
CA ALA A 330 0.51 -8.58 0.99
C ALA A 330 -0.23 -9.92 1.18
N LYS A 331 -0.15 -10.51 2.37
CA LYS A 331 -1.11 -11.54 2.79
C LYS A 331 -2.53 -10.95 2.82
N VAL A 332 -3.53 -11.73 2.42
CA VAL A 332 -4.93 -11.26 2.47
C VAL A 332 -5.35 -11.15 3.93
N ARG A 333 -5.97 -10.04 4.30
CA ARG A 333 -6.44 -9.73 5.66
C ARG A 333 -7.77 -10.40 5.95
N ASP A 334 -7.97 -10.80 7.21
CA ASP A 334 -9.19 -11.45 7.67
C ASP A 334 -10.24 -10.41 8.11
N ALA A 335 -11.15 -10.07 7.19
CA ALA A 335 -12.20 -9.08 7.44
C ALA A 335 -13.11 -9.44 8.63
N LEU A 336 -13.42 -10.74 8.83
CA LEU A 336 -14.25 -11.18 9.92
C LEU A 336 -13.53 -11.03 11.27
N ARG A 337 -12.26 -11.40 11.32
CA ARG A 337 -11.43 -11.24 12.52
C ARG A 337 -11.26 -9.78 12.88
N TRP A 338 -11.00 -8.94 11.87
CA TRP A 338 -10.92 -7.48 12.06
C TRP A 338 -12.22 -6.92 12.67
N ALA A 339 -13.37 -7.27 12.10
CA ALA A 339 -14.67 -6.88 12.66
C ALA A 339 -14.86 -7.33 14.11
N ASN A 340 -14.42 -8.56 14.45
CA ASN A 340 -14.50 -9.08 15.82
C ASN A 340 -13.59 -8.30 16.79
N TYR A 341 -12.42 -7.83 16.36
CA TYR A 341 -11.57 -6.98 17.20
C TYR A 341 -12.16 -5.58 17.38
N MET A 342 -12.83 -5.04 16.36
CA MET A 342 -13.59 -3.79 16.52
C MET A 342 -14.74 -3.95 17.52
N ASP A 343 -15.43 -5.09 17.51
CA ASP A 343 -16.48 -5.38 18.50
C ASP A 343 -15.92 -5.46 19.92
N GLN A 344 -14.75 -6.09 20.10
CA GLN A 344 -14.05 -6.09 21.40
C GLN A 344 -13.60 -4.67 21.81
N ALA A 345 -13.13 -3.86 20.85
CA ALA A 345 -12.72 -2.48 21.11
C ALA A 345 -13.89 -1.62 21.60
N LEU A 346 -15.12 -1.83 21.15
CA LEU A 346 -16.31 -1.16 21.68
C LEU A 346 -16.47 -1.39 23.18
N GLU A 347 -16.25 -2.61 23.66
CA GLU A 347 -16.31 -2.94 25.08
C GLU A 347 -15.13 -2.33 25.87
N GLN A 348 -13.94 -2.34 25.29
CA GLN A 348 -12.70 -1.84 25.92
C GLN A 348 -12.69 -0.31 26.05
N THR A 349 -13.49 0.39 25.25
CA THR A 349 -13.45 1.86 25.13
C THR A 349 -14.69 2.57 25.70
N LYS A 350 -15.49 1.89 26.55
CA LYS A 350 -16.71 2.47 27.14
C LYS A 350 -16.47 3.76 27.94
N ASP A 351 -15.31 3.86 28.60
CA ASP A 351 -14.92 5.01 29.41
C ASP A 351 -13.85 5.89 28.70
N THR A 352 -13.57 5.65 27.43
CA THR A 352 -12.56 6.39 26.65
C THR A 352 -13.12 7.73 26.19
N GLU A 353 -12.32 8.78 26.30
CA GLU A 353 -12.67 10.13 25.83
C GLU A 353 -11.85 10.58 24.63
N VAL A 354 -10.66 10.00 24.43
CA VAL A 354 -9.75 10.36 23.34
C VAL A 354 -9.32 9.11 22.58
N PHE A 355 -9.56 9.11 21.27
CA PHE A 355 -9.20 8.02 20.38
C PHE A 355 -8.12 8.52 19.43
N ILE A 356 -7.00 7.81 19.39
CA ILE A 356 -5.90 8.05 18.46
C ILE A 356 -5.63 6.78 17.64
N ALA A 357 -4.93 6.97 16.53
CA ALA A 357 -4.53 5.90 15.64
C ALA A 357 -3.15 6.18 15.05
N SER A 358 -2.59 5.19 14.39
CA SER A 358 -1.28 5.30 13.73
C SER A 358 -1.30 6.20 12.49
N HIS A 359 -2.50 6.54 11.99
CA HIS A 359 -2.73 7.46 10.88
C HIS A 359 -3.82 8.48 11.23
N HIS A 360 -3.93 9.55 10.42
CA HIS A 360 -4.97 10.58 10.50
C HIS A 360 -4.92 11.40 11.80
N TRP A 361 -6.06 11.98 12.16
CA TRP A 361 -6.25 12.86 13.30
C TRP A 361 -7.02 12.16 14.44
N PRO A 362 -6.88 12.61 15.69
CA PRO A 362 -7.62 12.06 16.82
C PRO A 362 -9.13 12.38 16.76
N ILE A 363 -9.90 11.61 17.52
CA ILE A 363 -11.30 11.92 17.85
C ILE A 363 -11.41 12.18 19.36
N TRP A 364 -12.17 13.19 19.71
CA TRP A 364 -12.50 13.52 21.08
C TRP A 364 -14.00 13.33 21.34
N GLY A 365 -14.34 12.75 22.47
CA GLY A 365 -15.69 12.37 22.90
C GLY A 365 -16.00 10.90 22.67
N ASN A 366 -16.47 10.25 23.75
CA ASN A 366 -16.75 8.81 23.75
C ASN A 366 -17.71 8.39 22.64
N ALA A 367 -18.86 9.07 22.51
CA ALA A 367 -19.88 8.70 21.54
C ALA A 367 -19.37 8.66 20.09
N ARG A 368 -18.54 9.63 19.72
CA ARG A 368 -17.96 9.74 18.36
C ARG A 368 -16.92 8.65 18.11
N GLY A 369 -16.06 8.37 19.10
CA GLY A 369 -15.08 7.30 18.98
C GLY A 369 -15.75 5.93 18.90
N GLN A 370 -16.78 5.69 19.71
CA GLN A 370 -17.61 4.48 19.66
C GLN A 370 -18.32 4.35 18.30
N GLU A 371 -18.84 5.46 17.75
CA GLU A 371 -19.44 5.44 16.43
C GLU A 371 -18.44 5.05 15.34
N LEU A 372 -17.23 5.62 15.32
CA LEU A 372 -16.21 5.27 14.34
C LEU A 372 -15.86 3.77 14.42
N ILE A 373 -15.63 3.24 15.62
CA ILE A 373 -15.35 1.81 15.83
C ILE A 373 -16.51 0.94 15.34
N ALA A 374 -17.75 1.30 15.66
CA ALA A 374 -18.95 0.56 15.24
C ALA A 374 -19.11 0.58 13.71
N LYS A 375 -18.88 1.72 13.06
CA LYS A 375 -18.92 1.84 11.59
C LYS A 375 -17.85 0.99 10.92
N HIS A 376 -16.62 0.96 11.46
CA HIS A 376 -15.54 0.10 10.97
C HIS A 376 -15.89 -1.38 11.12
N ARG A 377 -16.36 -1.81 12.31
CA ARG A 377 -16.86 -3.17 12.53
C ARG A 377 -17.86 -3.56 11.45
N ASP A 378 -18.84 -2.70 11.22
CA ASP A 378 -19.96 -3.01 10.33
C ASP A 378 -19.55 -2.99 8.86
N VAL A 379 -18.63 -2.12 8.43
CA VAL A 379 -18.09 -2.11 7.06
C VAL A 379 -17.36 -3.41 6.75
N TYR A 380 -16.47 -3.88 7.63
CA TYR A 380 -15.73 -5.12 7.39
C TYR A 380 -16.64 -6.34 7.50
N LYS A 381 -17.53 -6.36 8.48
CA LYS A 381 -18.51 -7.45 8.66
C LYS A 381 -19.48 -7.54 7.50
N TYR A 382 -20.02 -6.41 7.02
CA TYR A 382 -20.92 -6.35 5.88
C TYR A 382 -20.21 -6.80 4.60
N THR A 383 -19.01 -6.29 4.35
CA THR A 383 -18.20 -6.67 3.18
C THR A 383 -17.95 -8.18 3.18
N HIS A 384 -17.55 -8.74 4.32
CA HIS A 384 -17.35 -10.17 4.51
C HIS A 384 -18.63 -10.96 4.24
N ASP A 385 -19.70 -10.68 5.00
CA ASP A 385 -20.90 -11.50 5.02
C ASP A 385 -21.63 -11.48 3.67
N GLN A 386 -21.72 -10.31 3.01
CA GLN A 386 -22.34 -10.21 1.70
C GLN A 386 -21.49 -10.90 0.62
N THR A 387 -20.18 -10.84 0.71
CA THR A 387 -19.31 -11.56 -0.22
C THR A 387 -19.47 -13.07 -0.04
N VAL A 388 -19.40 -13.58 1.18
CA VAL A 388 -19.56 -15.03 1.48
C VAL A 388 -20.95 -15.53 1.05
N ARG A 389 -22.00 -14.76 1.32
CA ARG A 389 -23.35 -15.09 0.86
C ARG A 389 -23.41 -15.27 -0.66
N LEU A 390 -22.77 -14.39 -1.41
CA LEU A 390 -22.78 -14.45 -2.89
C LEU A 390 -21.81 -15.52 -3.44
N ILE A 391 -20.69 -15.80 -2.77
CA ILE A 391 -19.86 -16.97 -3.07
C ILE A 391 -20.71 -18.25 -3.01
N ASN A 392 -21.46 -18.42 -1.92
CA ASN A 392 -22.34 -19.59 -1.73
C ASN A 392 -23.52 -19.63 -2.71
N ALA A 393 -23.85 -18.52 -3.36
CA ALA A 393 -24.80 -18.44 -4.46
C ALA A 393 -24.16 -18.69 -5.85
N GLY A 394 -22.84 -18.96 -5.91
CA GLY A 394 -22.12 -19.34 -7.14
C GLY A 394 -21.60 -18.17 -7.98
N TYR A 395 -21.59 -16.94 -7.46
CA TYR A 395 -21.07 -15.80 -8.19
C TYR A 395 -19.55 -15.70 -8.15
N THR A 396 -18.98 -15.20 -9.23
CA THR A 396 -17.53 -14.96 -9.37
C THR A 396 -17.11 -13.67 -8.64
N PRO A 397 -15.81 -13.48 -8.32
CA PRO A 397 -15.36 -12.29 -7.62
C PRO A 397 -15.62 -10.98 -8.37
N ARG A 398 -15.64 -11.01 -9.72
CA ARG A 398 -15.96 -9.83 -10.54
C ARG A 398 -17.44 -9.45 -10.43
N GLU A 399 -18.34 -10.43 -10.49
CA GLU A 399 -19.78 -10.23 -10.34
C GLU A 399 -20.13 -9.73 -8.93
N ILE A 400 -19.59 -10.36 -7.88
CA ILE A 400 -19.84 -9.97 -6.49
C ILE A 400 -19.39 -8.52 -6.26
N ALA A 401 -18.26 -8.10 -6.82
CA ALA A 401 -17.75 -6.73 -6.70
C ALA A 401 -18.69 -5.67 -7.32
N GLU A 402 -19.52 -6.04 -8.30
CA GLU A 402 -20.55 -5.14 -8.84
C GLU A 402 -21.87 -5.18 -8.03
N MET A 403 -22.15 -6.31 -7.38
CA MET A 403 -23.40 -6.53 -6.65
C MET A 403 -23.39 -5.94 -5.23
N VAL A 404 -22.27 -6.03 -4.53
CA VAL A 404 -22.15 -5.54 -3.15
C VAL A 404 -22.08 -4.02 -3.14
N LYS A 405 -23.02 -3.41 -2.40
CA LYS A 405 -23.07 -1.96 -2.14
C LYS A 405 -23.26 -1.74 -0.65
N LEU A 406 -22.55 -0.78 -0.09
CA LEU A 406 -22.76 -0.40 1.31
C LEU A 406 -24.12 0.29 1.47
N PRO A 407 -24.84 0.02 2.57
CA PRO A 407 -26.04 0.79 2.90
C PRO A 407 -25.69 2.24 3.22
N ALA A 408 -26.64 3.18 3.05
CA ALA A 408 -26.43 4.61 3.27
C ALA A 408 -25.85 4.92 4.66
N SER A 409 -26.27 4.18 5.69
CA SER A 409 -25.73 4.32 7.06
C SER A 409 -24.22 4.09 7.19
N LEU A 410 -23.59 3.44 6.20
CA LEU A 410 -22.14 3.22 6.12
C LEU A 410 -21.51 4.06 5.00
N SER A 411 -22.14 4.15 3.83
CA SER A 411 -21.58 4.86 2.67
C SER A 411 -21.52 6.39 2.86
N ASP A 412 -22.40 6.95 3.68
CA ASP A 412 -22.49 8.39 3.91
C ASP A 412 -21.57 8.85 5.07
N TYR A 413 -21.04 7.92 5.84
CA TYR A 413 -20.10 8.20 6.94
C TYR A 413 -18.66 8.31 6.40
N PHE A 414 -18.03 9.48 6.50
CA PHE A 414 -16.71 9.75 5.91
C PHE A 414 -15.62 8.80 6.40
N GLY A 415 -15.58 8.48 7.69
CA GLY A 415 -14.61 7.52 8.26
C GLY A 415 -14.73 6.09 7.74
N ALA A 416 -15.84 5.73 7.07
CA ALA A 416 -16.05 4.41 6.47
C ALA A 416 -15.91 4.40 4.94
N ARG A 417 -15.58 5.54 4.31
CA ARG A 417 -15.38 5.61 2.85
C ARG A 417 -14.01 5.08 2.43
N GLY A 418 -13.93 4.65 1.18
CA GLY A 418 -12.76 3.98 0.64
C GLY A 418 -11.70 4.94 0.10
N TYR A 419 -10.97 5.65 0.96
CA TYR A 419 -9.85 6.50 0.51
C TYR A 419 -8.54 5.71 0.34
N TYR A 420 -8.34 4.66 1.14
CA TYR A 420 -7.18 3.76 1.07
C TYR A 420 -7.55 2.37 0.53
N GLY A 421 -8.66 1.79 1.01
CA GLY A 421 -9.33 0.65 0.39
C GLY A 421 -10.30 1.07 -0.69
N ASP A 422 -10.89 0.08 -1.34
CA ASP A 422 -12.03 0.21 -2.25
C ASP A 422 -12.94 -1.00 -2.04
N LEU A 423 -14.26 -0.79 -1.94
CA LEU A 423 -15.22 -1.86 -1.65
C LEU A 423 -15.14 -3.00 -2.67
N ARG A 424 -15.03 -2.68 -3.98
CA ARG A 424 -14.95 -3.68 -5.05
C ARG A 424 -13.67 -4.49 -4.96
N HIS A 425 -12.57 -3.85 -4.51
CA HIS A 425 -11.30 -4.54 -4.29
C HIS A 425 -11.37 -5.41 -3.04
N ASN A 426 -11.94 -4.91 -1.95
CA ASN A 426 -12.10 -5.63 -0.68
C ASN A 426 -13.00 -6.85 -0.83
N VAL A 427 -14.08 -6.78 -1.62
CA VAL A 427 -14.92 -7.93 -1.99
C VAL A 427 -14.08 -9.03 -2.66
N LYS A 428 -13.24 -8.66 -3.63
CA LYS A 428 -12.34 -9.63 -4.28
C LYS A 428 -11.30 -10.19 -3.32
N ALA A 429 -10.85 -9.41 -2.34
CA ALA A 429 -9.94 -9.87 -1.30
C ALA A 429 -10.60 -10.90 -0.37
N VAL A 430 -11.85 -10.68 0.07
CA VAL A 430 -12.62 -11.67 0.83
C VAL A 430 -12.83 -12.95 0.02
N TYR A 431 -13.16 -12.84 -1.27
CA TYR A 431 -13.26 -14.01 -2.15
C TYR A 431 -11.93 -14.79 -2.17
N GLN A 432 -10.82 -14.09 -2.41
CA GLN A 432 -9.49 -14.71 -2.46
C GLN A 432 -9.09 -15.35 -1.13
N PHE A 433 -9.50 -14.79 0.01
CA PHE A 433 -9.21 -15.34 1.33
C PHE A 433 -9.77 -16.76 1.50
N TYR A 434 -10.98 -17.05 0.97
CA TYR A 434 -11.62 -18.34 1.08
C TYR A 434 -11.41 -19.26 -0.12
N MET A 435 -11.42 -18.71 -1.34
CA MET A 435 -11.48 -19.45 -2.59
C MET A 435 -10.18 -19.43 -3.39
N GLY A 436 -9.20 -18.60 -3.02
CA GLY A 436 -7.99 -18.38 -3.81
C GLY A 436 -8.24 -17.54 -5.07
N PHE A 437 -7.33 -17.61 -6.03
CA PHE A 437 -7.36 -16.78 -7.26
C PHE A 437 -8.28 -17.35 -8.36
N TYR A 438 -8.67 -18.63 -8.28
CA TYR A 438 -9.46 -19.31 -9.30
C TYR A 438 -10.96 -19.07 -9.11
N ASP A 439 -11.63 -18.65 -10.18
CA ASP A 439 -13.04 -18.28 -10.18
C ASP A 439 -14.03 -19.45 -10.37
N GLY A 440 -13.52 -20.69 -10.48
CA GLY A 440 -14.32 -21.90 -10.68
C GLY A 440 -14.66 -22.22 -12.13
N ASN A 441 -14.45 -21.32 -13.08
CA ASN A 441 -14.72 -21.56 -14.50
C ASN A 441 -13.55 -22.32 -15.16
N PRO A 442 -13.74 -23.56 -15.70
CA PRO A 442 -12.68 -24.32 -16.33
C PRO A 442 -11.91 -23.59 -17.43
N ALA A 443 -12.53 -22.64 -18.14
CA ALA A 443 -11.87 -21.83 -19.15
C ALA A 443 -10.73 -20.95 -18.57
N ASN A 444 -10.82 -20.60 -17.27
CA ASN A 444 -9.84 -19.77 -16.56
C ASN A 444 -8.86 -20.60 -15.72
N LEU A 445 -8.92 -21.95 -15.79
CA LEU A 445 -8.03 -22.83 -15.02
C LEU A 445 -6.57 -22.75 -15.51
N ASN A 446 -6.38 -22.70 -16.84
CA ASN A 446 -5.07 -22.59 -17.49
C ASN A 446 -5.13 -21.61 -18.68
N PRO A 447 -5.32 -20.31 -18.42
CA PRO A 447 -5.41 -19.30 -19.47
C PRO A 447 -4.04 -19.09 -20.15
N LEU A 448 -4.07 -18.60 -21.38
CA LEU A 448 -2.86 -18.20 -22.08
C LEU A 448 -2.16 -17.04 -21.35
N PRO A 449 -0.83 -16.92 -21.48
CA PRO A 449 -0.11 -15.73 -21.02
C PRO A 449 -0.71 -14.44 -21.62
N PRO A 450 -0.70 -13.33 -20.87
CA PRO A 450 -1.39 -12.11 -21.30
C PRO A 450 -0.99 -11.59 -22.68
N THR A 451 0.30 -11.63 -23.03
CA THR A 451 0.81 -11.19 -24.33
C THR A 451 0.37 -12.10 -25.48
N GLU A 452 0.34 -13.41 -25.25
CA GLU A 452 -0.13 -14.37 -26.26
C GLU A 452 -1.65 -14.27 -26.47
N SER A 453 -2.40 -14.15 -25.38
CA SER A 453 -3.84 -13.92 -25.43
C SER A 453 -4.15 -12.62 -26.19
N ALA A 454 -3.44 -11.54 -25.88
CA ALA A 454 -3.62 -10.24 -26.51
C ALA A 454 -3.39 -10.28 -28.03
N LYS A 455 -2.34 -10.95 -28.51
CA LYS A 455 -2.08 -11.12 -29.96
C LYS A 455 -3.26 -11.81 -30.64
N ARG A 456 -3.80 -12.90 -30.07
CA ARG A 456 -4.95 -13.62 -30.64
C ARG A 456 -6.22 -12.76 -30.67
N TYR A 457 -6.46 -11.94 -29.63
CA TYR A 457 -7.58 -10.99 -29.64
C TYR A 457 -7.39 -9.93 -30.73
N LEU A 458 -6.18 -9.41 -30.93
CA LEU A 458 -5.91 -8.46 -32.02
C LEU A 458 -6.14 -9.09 -33.40
N ASP A 459 -5.69 -10.32 -33.62
CA ASP A 459 -5.94 -11.03 -34.87
C ASP A 459 -7.45 -11.18 -35.12
N LEU A 460 -8.22 -11.53 -34.09
CA LEU A 460 -9.68 -11.69 -34.16
C LEU A 460 -10.40 -10.39 -34.52
N VAL A 461 -9.98 -9.24 -33.94
CA VAL A 461 -10.62 -7.93 -34.21
C VAL A 461 -10.07 -7.24 -35.46
N GLY A 462 -9.01 -7.78 -36.09
CA GLY A 462 -8.41 -7.26 -37.31
C GLY A 462 -7.32 -6.21 -37.10
N GLY A 463 -6.58 -6.31 -35.99
CA GLY A 463 -5.38 -5.54 -35.69
C GLY A 463 -5.55 -4.47 -34.63
N ALA A 464 -4.41 -3.91 -34.20
CA ALA A 464 -4.35 -2.92 -33.13
C ALA A 464 -5.15 -1.64 -33.46
N ASP A 465 -5.11 -1.16 -34.70
CA ASP A 465 -5.81 0.05 -35.11
C ASP A 465 -7.33 -0.07 -34.97
N LYS A 466 -7.89 -1.25 -35.25
CA LYS A 466 -9.34 -1.49 -35.06
C LYS A 466 -9.70 -1.58 -33.59
N ALA A 467 -8.83 -2.19 -32.77
CA ALA A 467 -9.02 -2.21 -31.32
C ALA A 467 -8.97 -0.79 -30.74
N VAL A 468 -8.05 0.05 -31.17
CA VAL A 468 -7.94 1.47 -30.80
C VAL A 468 -9.18 2.24 -31.21
N ALA A 469 -9.67 2.06 -32.44
CA ALA A 469 -10.88 2.73 -32.92
C ALA A 469 -12.12 2.34 -32.10
N ALA A 470 -12.27 1.05 -31.76
CA ALA A 470 -13.36 0.58 -30.90
C ALA A 470 -13.24 1.15 -29.47
N ALA A 471 -12.02 1.20 -28.92
CA ALA A 471 -11.74 1.78 -27.61
C ALA A 471 -12.00 3.30 -27.58
N GLN A 472 -11.72 4.03 -28.69
CA GLN A 472 -12.06 5.45 -28.80
C GLN A 472 -13.56 5.68 -28.66
N VAL A 473 -14.39 4.84 -29.31
CA VAL A 473 -15.86 4.92 -29.16
C VAL A 473 -16.32 4.69 -27.71
N ALA A 474 -15.67 3.76 -27.00
CA ALA A 474 -15.96 3.52 -25.59
C ALA A 474 -15.49 4.71 -24.71
N TYR A 475 -14.31 5.23 -24.97
CA TYR A 475 -13.75 6.41 -24.28
C TYR A 475 -14.66 7.63 -24.43
N ASP A 476 -15.12 7.93 -25.64
CA ASP A 476 -15.99 9.08 -25.94
C ASP A 476 -17.36 8.99 -25.22
N LYS A 477 -17.81 7.76 -24.93
CA LYS A 477 -19.01 7.49 -24.13
C LYS A 477 -18.78 7.52 -22.63
N GLY A 478 -17.54 7.66 -22.18
CA GLY A 478 -17.19 7.55 -20.75
C GLY A 478 -17.09 6.12 -20.22
N ASP A 479 -17.16 5.09 -21.09
CA ASP A 479 -16.97 3.69 -20.71
C ASP A 479 -15.48 3.34 -20.65
N TYR A 480 -14.80 3.97 -19.69
CA TYR A 480 -13.34 3.85 -19.54
C TYR A 480 -12.87 2.45 -19.14
N ARG A 481 -13.71 1.68 -18.44
CA ARG A 481 -13.35 0.30 -18.05
C ARG A 481 -13.22 -0.58 -19.29
N TRP A 482 -14.19 -0.50 -20.20
CA TRP A 482 -14.15 -1.22 -21.45
C TRP A 482 -13.05 -0.71 -22.40
N ALA A 483 -12.88 0.60 -22.50
CA ALA A 483 -11.78 1.18 -23.26
C ALA A 483 -10.42 0.68 -22.75
N ALA A 484 -10.21 0.63 -21.42
CA ALA A 484 -8.98 0.13 -20.83
C ALA A 484 -8.73 -1.36 -21.12
N GLU A 485 -9.76 -2.22 -21.09
CA GLU A 485 -9.64 -3.65 -21.43
C GLU A 485 -9.21 -3.85 -22.89
N LEU A 486 -9.85 -3.17 -23.84
CA LEU A 486 -9.50 -3.22 -25.25
C LEU A 486 -8.07 -2.73 -25.51
N LEU A 487 -7.72 -1.59 -24.93
CA LEU A 487 -6.40 -0.97 -25.12
C LEU A 487 -5.29 -1.76 -24.43
N ASN A 488 -5.58 -2.44 -23.32
CA ASN A 488 -4.62 -3.35 -22.70
C ASN A 488 -4.25 -4.49 -23.66
N HIS A 489 -5.23 -5.07 -24.37
CA HIS A 489 -4.94 -6.04 -25.43
C HIS A 489 -4.15 -5.40 -26.58
N ALA A 490 -4.47 -4.18 -27.00
CA ALA A 490 -3.73 -3.49 -28.06
C ALA A 490 -2.26 -3.25 -27.68
N VAL A 491 -1.99 -2.75 -26.46
CA VAL A 491 -0.63 -2.48 -25.98
C VAL A 491 0.20 -3.75 -25.76
N LEU A 492 -0.42 -4.83 -25.22
CA LEU A 492 0.28 -6.10 -24.97
C LEU A 492 0.48 -6.91 -26.25
N GLY A 493 -0.46 -6.85 -27.20
CA GLY A 493 -0.38 -7.59 -28.47
C GLY A 493 0.49 -6.90 -29.52
N ASP A 494 0.48 -5.56 -29.53
CA ASP A 494 1.36 -4.72 -30.36
C ASP A 494 2.04 -3.62 -29.52
N PRO A 495 3.17 -3.92 -28.88
CA PRO A 495 3.90 -2.95 -28.07
C PRO A 495 4.45 -1.75 -28.84
N SER A 496 4.43 -1.78 -30.18
CA SER A 496 4.87 -0.64 -31.02
C SER A 496 3.77 0.40 -31.24
N SER A 497 2.48 0.05 -31.01
CA SER A 497 1.33 0.92 -31.23
C SER A 497 1.33 2.14 -30.29
N GLN A 498 1.80 3.27 -30.78
CA GLN A 498 1.81 4.53 -30.01
C GLN A 498 0.40 5.08 -29.80
N SER A 499 -0.52 4.87 -30.74
CA SER A 499 -1.93 5.26 -30.60
C SER A 499 -2.60 4.52 -29.44
N ALA A 500 -2.37 3.21 -29.32
CA ALA A 500 -2.89 2.41 -28.20
C ALA A 500 -2.34 2.89 -26.85
N LYS A 501 -1.02 3.13 -26.75
CA LYS A 501 -0.40 3.66 -25.52
C LYS A 501 -0.97 5.03 -25.12
N THR A 502 -1.11 5.93 -26.11
CA THR A 502 -1.62 7.28 -25.87
C THR A 502 -3.06 7.26 -25.37
N LEU A 503 -3.95 6.51 -26.03
CA LEU A 503 -5.35 6.43 -25.63
C LEU A 503 -5.53 5.68 -24.30
N LEU A 504 -4.72 4.64 -24.04
CA LEU A 504 -4.75 3.95 -22.75
C LEU A 504 -4.30 4.86 -21.60
N ALA A 505 -3.25 5.68 -21.82
CA ALA A 505 -2.81 6.65 -20.84
C ALA A 505 -3.91 7.70 -20.54
N GLN A 506 -4.58 8.22 -21.57
CA GLN A 506 -5.73 9.12 -21.39
C GLN A 506 -6.90 8.43 -20.66
N THR A 507 -7.17 7.17 -20.98
CA THR A 507 -8.20 6.37 -20.31
C THR A 507 -7.88 6.19 -18.82
N TYR A 508 -6.64 5.87 -18.48
CA TYR A 508 -6.20 5.77 -17.08
C TYR A 508 -6.27 7.11 -16.34
N GLU A 509 -5.99 8.24 -17.00
CA GLU A 509 -6.18 9.56 -16.40
C GLU A 509 -7.65 9.78 -15.99
N GLN A 510 -8.61 9.50 -16.87
CA GLN A 510 -10.03 9.65 -16.53
C GLN A 510 -10.45 8.73 -15.39
N MET A 511 -9.99 7.48 -15.39
CA MET A 511 -10.25 6.55 -14.29
C MET A 511 -9.61 7.02 -12.97
N GLY A 512 -8.41 7.59 -13.02
CA GLY A 512 -7.74 8.18 -11.88
C GLY A 512 -8.45 9.41 -11.33
N TYR A 513 -8.90 10.30 -12.21
CA TYR A 513 -9.62 11.53 -11.82
C TYR A 513 -10.97 11.25 -11.15
N ALA A 514 -11.66 10.18 -11.53
CA ALA A 514 -12.92 9.76 -10.94
C ALA A 514 -12.73 8.92 -9.66
N SER A 515 -11.54 8.39 -9.39
CA SER A 515 -11.30 7.49 -8.25
C SER A 515 -11.40 8.20 -6.91
N GLU A 516 -12.23 7.66 -5.99
CA GLU A 516 -12.26 8.07 -4.58
C GLU A 516 -11.08 7.47 -3.79
N ALA A 517 -10.71 6.21 -4.09
CA ALA A 517 -9.54 5.59 -3.47
C ALA A 517 -8.24 6.21 -4.01
N ALA A 518 -7.46 6.82 -3.11
CA ALA A 518 -6.16 7.41 -3.44
C ALA A 518 -5.22 6.39 -4.10
N THR A 519 -5.20 5.17 -3.58
CA THR A 519 -4.39 4.06 -4.12
C THR A 519 -4.77 3.70 -5.56
N TRP A 520 -6.05 3.74 -5.92
CA TRP A 520 -6.49 3.51 -7.29
C TRP A 520 -6.16 4.68 -8.20
N ARG A 521 -6.41 5.92 -7.74
CA ARG A 521 -6.00 7.12 -8.46
C ARG A 521 -4.50 7.07 -8.77
N ASN A 522 -3.68 6.83 -7.77
CA ASN A 522 -2.23 6.77 -7.92
C ASN A 522 -1.81 5.65 -8.89
N ALA A 523 -2.44 4.48 -8.83
CA ALA A 523 -2.15 3.37 -9.72
C ALA A 523 -2.48 3.70 -11.18
N TYR A 524 -3.65 4.26 -11.46
CA TYR A 524 -4.04 4.65 -12.82
C TYR A 524 -3.13 5.75 -13.37
N LEU A 525 -2.85 6.79 -12.60
CA LEU A 525 -2.00 7.89 -13.06
C LEU A 525 -0.54 7.46 -13.25
N THR A 526 -0.01 6.59 -12.38
CA THR A 526 1.32 5.99 -12.57
C THR A 526 1.36 5.11 -13.82
N GLY A 527 0.30 4.35 -14.09
CA GLY A 527 0.16 3.58 -15.33
C GLY A 527 0.16 4.47 -16.57
N ALA A 528 -0.55 5.60 -16.53
CA ALA A 528 -0.54 6.60 -17.61
C ALA A 528 0.85 7.20 -17.83
N GLN A 529 1.56 7.53 -16.76
CA GLN A 529 2.93 8.02 -16.81
C GLN A 529 3.89 6.99 -17.44
N GLU A 530 3.80 5.72 -17.02
CA GLU A 530 4.64 4.64 -17.55
C GLU A 530 4.36 4.35 -19.04
N LEU A 531 3.12 4.45 -19.50
CA LEU A 531 2.78 4.33 -20.93
C LEU A 531 3.44 5.41 -21.78
N ARG A 532 3.61 6.62 -21.24
CA ARG A 532 4.23 7.76 -21.95
C ARG A 532 5.75 7.75 -21.89
N HIS A 533 6.33 7.37 -20.76
CA HIS A 533 7.75 7.58 -20.46
C HIS A 533 8.53 6.29 -20.21
N GLY A 534 7.87 5.15 -20.20
CA GLY A 534 8.46 3.87 -19.80
C GLY A 534 8.53 3.68 -18.29
N PRO A 535 9.03 2.52 -17.82
CA PRO A 535 9.21 2.24 -16.40
C PRO A 535 10.21 3.22 -15.76
N PRO A 536 10.15 3.43 -14.43
CA PRO A 536 11.08 4.32 -13.75
C PRO A 536 12.53 3.86 -13.96
N ALA A 537 13.46 4.81 -14.02
CA ALA A 537 14.89 4.52 -14.20
C ALA A 537 15.48 3.72 -13.02
N GLN A 538 14.90 3.88 -11.82
CA GLN A 538 15.35 3.21 -10.60
C GLN A 538 14.16 2.68 -9.79
N GLY A 539 14.33 1.49 -9.22
CA GLY A 539 13.43 0.92 -8.22
C GLY A 539 13.57 1.59 -6.85
N VAL A 540 13.00 0.98 -5.83
CA VAL A 540 13.29 1.35 -4.43
C VAL A 540 14.74 0.96 -4.15
N PRO A 541 15.59 1.89 -3.66
CA PRO A 541 17.00 1.60 -3.42
C PRO A 541 17.19 0.48 -2.40
N LYS A 542 17.89 -0.60 -2.79
CA LYS A 542 18.19 -1.71 -1.86
C LYS A 542 19.02 -1.26 -0.65
N ALA A 543 19.86 -0.24 -0.85
CA ALA A 543 20.64 0.36 0.23
C ALA A 543 19.76 0.97 1.33
N ALA A 544 18.54 1.42 0.99
CA ALA A 544 17.60 1.95 1.98
C ALA A 544 17.16 0.89 3.01
N ALA A 545 17.11 -0.39 2.62
CA ALA A 545 16.69 -1.49 3.49
C ALA A 545 17.87 -2.22 4.16
N ILE A 546 19.11 -1.76 4.02
CA ILE A 546 20.29 -2.51 4.47
C ILE A 546 20.30 -2.77 5.99
N ASP A 547 19.88 -1.79 6.79
CA ASP A 547 19.81 -1.92 8.24
C ASP A 547 18.74 -2.92 8.67
N LEU A 548 17.59 -2.97 7.95
CA LEU A 548 16.57 -3.99 8.15
C LEU A 548 17.13 -5.39 7.85
N LEU A 549 17.87 -5.53 6.76
CA LEU A 549 18.48 -6.81 6.39
C LEU A 549 19.52 -7.27 7.42
N PHE A 550 20.28 -6.35 8.04
CA PHE A 550 21.22 -6.70 9.10
C PHE A 550 20.53 -7.29 10.33
N GLN A 551 19.33 -6.81 10.67
CA GLN A 551 18.55 -7.29 11.81
C GLN A 551 17.68 -8.50 11.48
N THR A 552 17.50 -8.83 10.19
CA THR A 552 16.76 -10.01 9.76
C THR A 552 17.39 -11.28 10.35
N PRO A 553 16.64 -12.20 10.97
CA PRO A 553 17.16 -13.49 11.43
C PRO A 553 17.88 -14.22 10.28
N THR A 554 19.05 -14.82 10.57
CA THR A 554 19.92 -15.40 9.53
C THR A 554 19.17 -16.44 8.69
N GLU A 555 18.37 -17.29 9.31
CA GLU A 555 17.61 -18.33 8.60
C GLU A 555 16.60 -17.73 7.61
N ARG A 556 15.89 -16.64 8.00
CA ARG A 556 14.98 -15.91 7.10
C ARG A 556 15.71 -15.28 5.92
N PHE A 557 16.91 -14.75 6.18
CA PHE A 557 17.74 -14.23 5.11
C PHE A 557 18.21 -15.32 4.14
N LEU A 558 18.57 -16.51 4.66
CA LEU A 558 18.92 -17.66 3.84
C LEU A 558 17.72 -18.21 3.03
N GLU A 559 16.51 -18.20 3.60
CA GLU A 559 15.28 -18.52 2.86
C GLU A 559 15.05 -17.56 1.68
N ALA A 560 15.21 -16.25 1.91
CA ALA A 560 15.08 -15.27 0.84
C ALA A 560 16.17 -15.43 -0.24
N MET A 561 17.39 -15.77 0.15
CA MET A 561 18.46 -16.10 -0.78
C MET A 561 18.12 -17.36 -1.58
N ALA A 562 17.57 -18.40 -0.94
CA ALA A 562 17.13 -19.62 -1.61
C ALA A 562 16.00 -19.34 -2.63
N ALA A 563 15.06 -18.46 -2.29
CA ALA A 563 14.00 -18.01 -3.19
C ALA A 563 14.51 -17.19 -4.40
N SER A 564 15.78 -16.75 -4.35
CA SER A 564 16.44 -16.02 -5.44
C SER A 564 17.33 -16.92 -6.32
N LEU A 565 17.34 -18.23 -6.12
CA LEU A 565 18.13 -19.17 -6.93
C LEU A 565 17.56 -19.24 -8.35
N ASP A 566 18.42 -19.11 -9.36
CA ASP A 566 18.09 -19.48 -10.74
C ASP A 566 18.04 -21.03 -10.86
N GLY A 567 16.88 -21.60 -10.63
CA GLY A 567 16.65 -23.04 -10.64
C GLY A 567 17.06 -23.70 -11.97
N PRO A 568 16.64 -23.21 -13.14
CA PRO A 568 17.09 -23.72 -14.45
C PRO A 568 18.61 -23.74 -14.58
N ALA A 569 19.32 -22.68 -14.18
CA ALA A 569 20.79 -22.64 -14.23
C ALA A 569 21.45 -23.54 -13.18
N ALA A 570 20.73 -23.90 -12.13
CA ALA A 570 21.22 -24.79 -11.06
C ALA A 570 20.88 -26.28 -11.29
N ALA A 571 20.15 -26.65 -12.35
CA ALA A 571 19.55 -27.97 -12.54
C ALA A 571 20.56 -29.15 -12.46
N ASP A 572 21.79 -28.97 -12.97
CA ASP A 572 22.86 -29.97 -13.01
C ASP A 572 23.99 -29.66 -12.01
N LYS A 573 23.79 -28.76 -11.05
CA LYS A 573 24.81 -28.34 -10.09
C LYS A 573 24.63 -29.08 -8.76
N ASN A 574 25.73 -29.61 -8.26
CA ASN A 574 25.83 -30.21 -6.94
C ASN A 574 26.97 -29.49 -6.18
N LEU A 575 26.65 -28.36 -5.56
CA LEU A 575 27.59 -27.53 -4.84
C LEU A 575 27.22 -27.49 -3.35
N LYS A 576 28.20 -27.60 -2.47
CA LYS A 576 28.05 -27.56 -1.02
C LYS A 576 29.03 -26.57 -0.44
N ILE A 577 28.54 -25.60 0.34
CA ILE A 577 29.32 -24.50 0.92
C ILE A 577 29.03 -24.42 2.41
N ASN A 578 30.07 -24.29 3.23
CA ASN A 578 29.91 -23.88 4.61
C ASN A 578 29.95 -22.35 4.70
N LEU A 579 28.97 -21.77 5.38
CA LEU A 579 28.90 -20.38 5.77
C LEU A 579 29.13 -20.27 7.27
N VAL A 580 30.15 -19.53 7.69
CA VAL A 580 30.47 -19.28 9.10
C VAL A 580 30.40 -17.77 9.36
N LEU A 581 29.38 -17.36 10.12
CA LEU A 581 29.18 -15.97 10.54
C LEU A 581 29.93 -15.73 11.85
N THR A 582 31.09 -15.09 11.76
CA THR A 582 32.06 -15.01 12.86
C THR A 582 31.58 -14.13 14.00
N ASP A 583 30.85 -13.08 13.72
CA ASP A 583 30.30 -12.13 14.70
C ASP A 583 29.08 -12.69 15.43
N GLN A 584 28.29 -13.57 14.77
CA GLN A 584 27.11 -14.21 15.34
C GLN A 584 27.41 -15.55 16.03
N LYS A 585 28.61 -16.12 15.80
CA LYS A 585 28.97 -17.49 16.21
C LYS A 585 28.01 -18.54 15.65
N GLU A 586 27.48 -18.29 14.47
CA GLU A 586 26.58 -19.20 13.74
C GLU A 586 27.29 -19.82 12.55
N SER A 587 26.92 -21.04 12.23
CA SER A 587 27.40 -21.73 11.01
C SER A 587 26.26 -22.47 10.33
N TYR A 588 26.32 -22.48 9.00
CA TYR A 588 25.35 -23.15 8.15
C TYR A 588 26.05 -23.90 7.04
N VAL A 589 25.56 -25.08 6.69
CA VAL A 589 25.88 -25.71 5.42
C VAL A 589 24.77 -25.38 4.42
N LEU A 590 25.18 -24.88 3.27
CA LEU A 590 24.34 -24.56 2.12
C LEU A 590 24.62 -25.56 1.02
N TRP A 591 23.59 -26.17 0.39
CA TRP A 591 23.83 -27.09 -0.72
C TRP A 591 22.74 -26.99 -1.79
N LEU A 592 23.15 -27.27 -3.03
CA LEU A 592 22.25 -27.38 -4.16
C LEU A 592 21.92 -28.85 -4.43
N GLU A 593 20.63 -29.16 -4.49
CA GLU A 593 20.12 -30.49 -4.82
C GLU A 593 18.77 -30.34 -5.53
N ASN A 594 18.56 -31.03 -6.64
CA ASN A 594 17.33 -30.93 -7.43
C ASN A 594 16.96 -29.49 -7.86
N ALA A 595 17.97 -28.66 -8.17
CA ALA A 595 17.80 -27.24 -8.50
C ALA A 595 17.20 -26.38 -7.36
N VAL A 596 17.34 -26.84 -6.11
CA VAL A 596 16.88 -26.15 -4.90
C VAL A 596 18.08 -25.86 -4.02
N LEU A 597 18.11 -24.65 -3.44
CA LEU A 597 19.08 -24.29 -2.41
C LEU A 597 18.54 -24.68 -1.03
N HIS A 598 19.22 -25.60 -0.40
CA HIS A 598 18.96 -26.04 0.97
C HIS A 598 19.96 -25.44 1.94
N PHE A 599 19.57 -25.33 3.21
CA PHE A 599 20.49 -24.99 4.28
C PHE A 599 20.11 -25.66 5.60
N LYS A 600 21.07 -25.82 6.47
CA LYS A 600 20.88 -26.25 7.87
C LYS A 600 22.01 -25.71 8.74
N ARG A 601 21.78 -25.61 10.04
CA ARG A 601 22.81 -25.27 11.01
C ARG A 601 23.92 -26.30 11.04
N GLY A 602 25.16 -25.84 11.24
CA GLY A 602 26.37 -26.66 11.29
C GLY A 602 27.23 -26.52 10.06
N THR A 603 28.23 -27.42 9.94
CA THR A 603 29.17 -27.48 8.82
C THR A 603 29.26 -28.90 8.31
N ALA A 604 29.60 -29.07 7.02
CA ALA A 604 29.86 -30.35 6.38
C ALA A 604 31.34 -30.50 6.06
N ALA A 605 31.93 -31.68 6.35
CA ALA A 605 33.33 -31.95 6.07
C ALA A 605 33.64 -32.09 4.56
N ASP A 606 32.63 -32.46 3.78
CA ASP A 606 32.65 -32.63 2.32
C ASP A 606 32.27 -31.36 1.55
N ALA A 607 32.19 -30.20 2.19
CA ALA A 607 31.91 -28.94 1.53
C ALA A 607 33.07 -28.54 0.57
N HIS A 608 32.70 -28.07 -0.64
CA HIS A 608 33.66 -27.61 -1.66
C HIS A 608 34.43 -26.36 -1.20
N ALA A 609 33.78 -25.54 -0.38
CA ALA A 609 34.40 -24.38 0.22
C ALA A 609 33.76 -24.00 1.57
N THR A 610 34.50 -23.28 2.38
CA THR A 610 34.03 -22.65 3.62
C THR A 610 34.27 -21.15 3.52
N LEU A 611 33.19 -20.39 3.69
CA LEU A 611 33.15 -18.94 3.70
C LEU A 611 33.06 -18.46 5.17
N LEU A 612 34.07 -17.75 5.65
CA LEU A 612 34.10 -17.15 6.99
C LEU A 612 34.05 -15.62 6.86
N LEU A 613 33.02 -14.98 7.38
CA LEU A 613 32.84 -13.53 7.33
C LEU A 613 31.86 -13.07 8.41
N THR A 614 31.72 -11.75 8.55
CA THR A 614 30.67 -11.18 9.41
C THR A 614 29.31 -11.20 8.71
N LYS A 615 28.21 -11.26 9.48
CA LYS A 615 26.84 -11.16 8.94
C LYS A 615 26.62 -9.88 8.13
N PRO A 616 27.02 -8.68 8.56
CA PRO A 616 26.89 -7.47 7.76
C PRO A 616 27.60 -7.57 6.39
N LEU A 617 28.80 -8.14 6.33
CA LEU A 617 29.51 -8.32 5.06
C LEU A 617 28.77 -9.31 4.14
N PHE A 618 28.27 -10.42 4.70
CA PHE A 618 27.46 -11.40 3.96
C PHE A 618 26.20 -10.77 3.37
N VAL A 619 25.47 -10.00 4.17
CA VAL A 619 24.25 -9.30 3.73
C VAL A 619 24.58 -8.30 2.61
N LYS A 620 25.62 -7.48 2.75
CA LYS A 620 26.06 -6.53 1.71
C LYS A 620 26.41 -7.25 0.38
N MET A 621 27.08 -8.39 0.47
CA MET A 621 27.45 -9.20 -0.70
C MET A 621 26.20 -9.72 -1.45
N ILE A 622 25.22 -10.26 -0.72
CA ILE A 622 23.99 -10.79 -1.33
C ILE A 622 23.08 -9.66 -1.84
N ALA A 623 22.95 -8.57 -1.08
CA ALA A 623 22.19 -7.39 -1.51
C ALA A 623 22.81 -6.67 -2.72
N GLY A 624 24.08 -6.97 -3.05
CA GLY A 624 24.82 -6.36 -4.17
C GLY A 624 25.29 -4.93 -3.87
N THR A 625 25.35 -4.53 -2.60
CA THR A 625 25.90 -3.25 -2.13
C THR A 625 27.42 -3.32 -1.90
N ALA A 626 27.98 -4.52 -1.85
CA ALA A 626 29.42 -4.77 -1.97
C ALA A 626 29.68 -5.67 -3.18
N GLY A 627 30.66 -5.32 -4.01
CA GLY A 627 31.07 -6.14 -5.14
C GLY A 627 31.61 -7.49 -4.68
N VAL A 628 31.26 -8.59 -5.37
CA VAL A 628 31.79 -9.93 -5.03
C VAL A 628 33.32 -9.94 -5.11
N LYS A 629 33.91 -9.23 -6.09
CA LYS A 629 35.36 -9.11 -6.24
C LYS A 629 36.00 -8.33 -5.08
N ASP A 630 35.39 -7.20 -4.71
CA ASP A 630 35.89 -6.35 -3.63
C ASP A 630 35.78 -7.08 -2.28
N THR A 631 34.69 -7.84 -2.10
CA THR A 631 34.49 -8.70 -0.91
C THR A 631 35.52 -9.82 -0.84
N LEU A 632 35.86 -10.47 -1.97
CA LEU A 632 36.87 -11.53 -2.03
C LEU A 632 38.31 -11.03 -1.78
N LEU A 633 38.54 -9.72 -1.87
CA LEU A 633 39.83 -9.06 -1.56
C LEU A 633 39.83 -8.42 -0.17
N SER A 634 38.72 -8.46 0.58
CA SER A 634 38.60 -7.90 1.92
C SER A 634 39.31 -8.80 2.95
N ASP A 635 40.01 -8.19 3.90
CA ASP A 635 40.62 -8.88 5.06
C ASP A 635 39.55 -9.47 6.02
N GLU A 636 38.29 -9.01 5.89
CA GLU A 636 37.14 -9.50 6.67
C GLU A 636 36.59 -10.83 6.14
N LEU A 637 37.04 -11.27 4.96
CA LEU A 637 36.62 -12.51 4.33
C LEU A 637 37.75 -13.53 4.31
N GLN A 638 37.53 -14.68 4.92
CA GLN A 638 38.40 -15.86 4.77
C GLN A 638 37.67 -16.94 3.98
N VAL A 639 38.39 -17.49 2.99
CA VAL A 639 37.90 -18.61 2.16
C VAL A 639 38.84 -19.80 2.33
N LYS A 640 38.26 -20.96 2.71
CA LYS A 640 38.95 -22.26 2.71
C LYS A 640 38.32 -23.12 1.61
N GLY A 641 39.14 -23.80 0.82
CA GLY A 641 38.68 -24.64 -0.30
C GLY A 641 38.56 -23.89 -1.62
N SER A 642 37.61 -24.29 -2.47
CA SER A 642 37.49 -23.84 -3.86
C SER A 642 36.85 -22.45 -3.98
N LYS A 643 37.62 -21.42 -4.29
CA LYS A 643 37.11 -20.06 -4.62
C LYS A 643 36.25 -20.08 -5.89
N ILE A 644 36.56 -20.97 -6.83
CA ILE A 644 35.81 -21.08 -8.10
C ILE A 644 34.37 -21.56 -7.81
N ASP A 645 34.20 -22.55 -6.94
CA ASP A 645 32.88 -23.07 -6.60
C ASP A 645 32.06 -22.07 -5.77
N LEU A 646 32.70 -21.22 -4.97
CA LEU A 646 32.02 -20.07 -4.34
C LEU A 646 31.47 -19.10 -5.39
N VAL A 647 32.28 -18.71 -6.37
CA VAL A 647 31.85 -17.80 -7.44
C VAL A 647 30.72 -18.43 -8.25
N ARG A 648 30.81 -19.73 -8.55
CA ARG A 648 29.75 -20.46 -9.25
C ARG A 648 28.47 -20.51 -8.42
N PHE A 649 28.57 -20.82 -7.13
CA PHE A 649 27.41 -20.91 -6.23
C PHE A 649 26.67 -19.57 -6.11
N PHE A 650 27.38 -18.48 -5.77
CA PHE A 650 26.76 -17.16 -5.64
C PHE A 650 26.37 -16.52 -6.98
N GLY A 651 26.97 -17.00 -8.09
CA GLY A 651 26.56 -16.61 -9.44
C GLY A 651 25.20 -17.14 -9.87
N LEU A 652 24.66 -18.14 -9.17
CA LEU A 652 23.32 -18.69 -9.39
C LEU A 652 22.23 -17.94 -8.61
N ILE A 653 22.60 -16.99 -7.75
CA ILE A 653 21.65 -16.19 -6.99
C ILE A 653 21.29 -14.95 -7.81
N ASP A 654 20.06 -14.89 -8.26
CA ASP A 654 19.53 -13.77 -9.05
C ASP A 654 19.48 -12.47 -8.25
N LYS A 655 19.75 -11.37 -8.95
CA LYS A 655 19.69 -10.01 -8.41
C LYS A 655 18.63 -9.21 -9.15
N ALA A 656 17.38 -9.39 -8.78
CA ALA A 656 16.29 -8.66 -9.39
C ALA A 656 16.54 -7.14 -9.37
N ALA A 657 16.43 -6.50 -10.54
CA ALA A 657 16.71 -5.07 -10.70
C ALA A 657 15.64 -4.15 -10.08
N GLY A 658 14.44 -4.66 -9.82
CA GLY A 658 13.31 -3.87 -9.28
C GLY A 658 12.70 -2.87 -10.25
N VAL A 659 13.17 -2.86 -11.51
CA VAL A 659 12.69 -2.00 -12.59
C VAL A 659 12.20 -2.86 -13.75
N PHE A 660 10.95 -3.25 -13.71
CA PHE A 660 10.31 -4.00 -14.78
C PHE A 660 9.04 -3.25 -15.23
N PRO A 661 8.67 -3.33 -16.54
CA PRO A 661 7.44 -2.73 -17.01
C PRO A 661 6.22 -3.43 -16.39
N VAL A 662 5.19 -2.66 -16.06
CA VAL A 662 3.92 -3.19 -15.54
C VAL A 662 2.84 -3.16 -16.62
N VAL A 663 2.75 -2.05 -17.35
CA VAL A 663 1.69 -1.82 -18.35
C VAL A 663 2.10 -2.12 -19.80
N THR A 664 3.37 -2.45 -20.05
CA THR A 664 3.94 -2.66 -21.41
C THR A 664 4.78 -3.93 -21.51
N ARG A 665 4.39 -5.00 -20.88
CA ARG A 665 5.13 -6.30 -20.90
C ARG A 665 5.14 -6.93 -22.25
#